data_59a5eeca48114accae152b5f6ad1b6df
#
_entry.id   59a5eeca48114accae152b5f6ad1b6df
#
_cell.length_a   1.000
_cell.length_b   1.000
_cell.length_c   1.000
_cell.angle_alpha   90.00
_cell.angle_beta   90.00
_cell.angle_gamma   90.00
#
_symmetry.space_group_name_H-M   'P 1'
#
loop_
_entity.id
_entity.type
_entity.pdbx_description
1 polymer ?
#
loop_
_entity_poly.entity_id
_entity_poly.type
_entity_poly.pdbx_seq_one_letter_code
_entity_poly.pdbx_strand_id
1 'polypeptide(L)'
;MIMMKRYKKILLTGVLSALSCSFVHAQELYKNENAPVHERVMDLISRLTVEEKISLLRATSPGILRLGIDKYYHGNEALHGVVRPGRFTVFPQAIGLAATWNPELQKRVATVISDEARARWNELDQGREQKEQFSDVLTFWSPTVNMARDPRWGRTPETYGEDPFLSGIMGTAFVNGLQGDDPHYLKIVSTPKHFAANNEEHNRFVCNPQISEKQLREYYFPAFEMCVKEGKAASIMSAYNALNDVPCTLNPWLLQKVLRQDWGFQGYVVSDCGGPALLVNAHKYVKTKEAAATLSIKAGLDLECGDDVYDGPLLNAYKQYMVSDADIDSAAYHVLTARMKLGLFDSGERNPYTKISPSVIGSKEHQQIALDAARQCIVLLKNQKNRLPLNADKLKSIAVVGINAGKCEFGDYSGAPVVEPVSILQGIRNRVGDRVKVVYAPWKSAADGLELIQGENFPEGLQAEYFDNTRLEGTPRVRKESWINFEPANQAPDPFLPKSPLSVRWTGKLKPTVSGRYTFSFTSDDGCRLSIDNQMLIDAWQAHAVSTDSASIYLEAGKEYQLKAEYYDNRDYAIAKLQWKVPQIGKATRLDLYGEAGKAVRECETVVAVMGINKSIEREGQDRYDIQLPADQREFLQEIYKVNPNIIVVLVAGSSLAINWMDEHIPAIVNAWYPGEQGGTAVAEVLFGDYNPAGRLPLTYYKSLDELPPFDDYDITKGRTYKYFKGDVLYPFGYGLSYSSFTYSDLQVKDGVGEVTVSFRLKNTGKRNGDEVAQVYVRIPETEGIVPLKELKGFRRVPLKSGESRRVEIKLNKEQLRYWDVEKGQFVVPKGAFNIMVGASSKDIRLQTVIDL
;
A
#
# COMPACT_ATOMS: atom_id res chain seq x y z
N MET A 1 34.53 85.32 21.35
CA MET A 1 35.18 84.15 20.70
C MET A 1 35.15 82.88 21.55
N ILE A 2 34.61 82.88 22.72
CA ILE A 2 34.49 81.68 23.64
C ILE A 2 33.11 81.03 23.58
N MET A 3 32.05 81.75 23.14
CA MET A 3 30.73 81.16 23.05
C MET A 3 30.48 80.30 21.81
N MET A 4 31.18 80.48 20.73
CA MET A 4 31.01 79.69 19.49
C MET A 4 31.65 78.30 19.51
N LYS A 5 32.60 78.05 20.45
CA LYS A 5 33.21 76.72 20.58
C LYS A 5 32.40 75.74 21.41
N ARG A 6 31.44 76.18 22.22
CA ARG A 6 30.56 75.27 23.00
C ARG A 6 29.41 74.71 22.18
N TYR A 7 28.89 75.42 21.19
CA TYR A 7 27.79 74.94 20.33
C TYR A 7 28.26 73.86 19.32
N LYS A 8 29.50 73.94 18.84
CA LYS A 8 30.01 72.91 17.93
C LYS A 8 30.29 71.56 18.61
N LYS A 9 30.63 71.55 19.93
CA LYS A 9 30.79 70.28 20.64
C LYS A 9 29.48 69.60 21.02
N ILE A 10 28.43 70.37 21.25
CA ILE A 10 27.07 69.83 21.56
C ILE A 10 26.39 69.31 20.29
N LEU A 11 26.60 69.91 19.12
CA LEU A 11 26.07 69.37 17.86
C LEU A 11 26.80 68.07 17.39
N LEU A 12 28.13 67.97 17.67
CA LEU A 12 28.87 66.80 17.29
C LEU A 12 28.58 65.57 18.21
N THR A 13 28.26 65.79 19.48
CA THR A 13 27.86 64.72 20.41
C THR A 13 26.42 64.27 20.17
N GLY A 14 25.53 65.16 19.74
CA GLY A 14 24.16 64.82 19.39
C GLY A 14 24.03 64.03 18.07
N VAL A 15 24.90 64.29 17.10
CA VAL A 15 24.93 63.54 15.83
C VAL A 15 25.62 62.20 15.96
N LEU A 16 26.63 62.02 16.82
CA LEU A 16 27.21 60.70 17.11
C LEU A 16 26.30 59.82 17.99
N SER A 17 25.42 60.39 18.82
CA SER A 17 24.43 59.61 19.60
C SER A 17 23.21 59.21 18.76
N ALA A 18 22.93 59.92 17.62
CA ALA A 18 21.83 59.54 16.71
C ALA A 18 22.26 58.48 15.66
N LEU A 19 23.57 58.25 15.48
CA LEU A 19 24.08 57.24 14.57
C LEU A 19 24.44 55.91 15.25
N SER A 20 24.26 55.79 16.57
CA SER A 20 24.44 54.57 17.36
C SER A 20 23.10 53.88 17.67
N CYS A 21 21.98 54.36 17.12
CA CYS A 21 20.70 53.68 17.19
C CYS A 21 20.40 52.97 15.91
N SER A 22 20.22 51.67 16.06
CA SER A 22 19.46 50.78 15.17
C SER A 22 20.28 49.98 14.14
N PHE A 23 21.32 49.25 14.56
CA PHE A 23 21.30 47.86 14.22
C PHE A 23 20.44 47.14 15.28
N VAL A 24 19.17 47.37 15.29
CA VAL A 24 18.21 46.39 15.76
C VAL A 24 18.41 45.21 14.81
N HIS A 25 19.15 44.20 15.23
CA HIS A 25 19.02 42.90 14.61
C HIS A 25 17.53 42.58 14.64
N ALA A 26 16.85 42.65 13.49
CA ALA A 26 15.46 42.21 13.38
C ALA A 26 15.47 40.80 13.99
N GLN A 27 14.86 40.66 15.15
CA GLN A 27 14.82 39.40 15.87
C GLN A 27 14.36 38.34 14.88
N GLU A 28 15.15 37.27 14.74
CA GLU A 28 14.78 36.16 13.83
C GLU A 28 13.57 35.45 14.41
N LEU A 29 12.38 35.99 14.10
CA LEU A 29 11.12 35.53 14.68
C LEU A 29 10.86 34.07 14.38
N TYR A 30 11.32 33.59 13.21
CA TYR A 30 11.17 32.18 12.83
C TYR A 30 11.87 31.20 13.79
N LYS A 31 12.89 31.65 14.52
CA LYS A 31 13.59 30.87 15.57
C LYS A 31 12.92 30.96 16.94
N ASN A 32 11.97 31.85 17.13
CA ASN A 32 11.27 31.98 18.40
C ASN A 32 10.16 30.92 18.51
N GLU A 33 10.43 29.81 19.18
CA GLU A 33 9.49 28.70 19.37
C GLU A 33 8.25 29.05 20.22
N ASN A 34 8.20 30.26 20.84
CA ASN A 34 7.03 30.78 21.56
C ASN A 34 6.09 31.61 20.65
N ALA A 35 6.55 31.99 19.46
CA ALA A 35 5.73 32.77 18.52
C ALA A 35 4.76 31.85 17.73
N PRO A 36 3.62 32.38 17.29
CA PRO A 36 2.69 31.59 16.45
C PRO A 36 3.36 31.06 15.19
N VAL A 37 3.06 29.83 14.82
CA VAL A 37 3.65 29.17 13.64
C VAL A 37 3.48 30.01 12.37
N HIS A 38 2.29 30.62 12.17
CA HIS A 38 2.04 31.48 11.01
C HIS A 38 3.02 32.65 10.93
N GLU A 39 3.25 33.35 12.03
CA GLU A 39 4.16 34.50 12.08
C GLU A 39 5.61 34.08 11.81
N ARG A 40 6.02 32.94 12.39
CA ARG A 40 7.34 32.35 12.17
C ARG A 40 7.58 32.00 10.71
N VAL A 41 6.60 31.35 10.07
CA VAL A 41 6.69 30.96 8.65
C VAL A 41 6.75 32.19 7.76
N MET A 42 5.92 33.20 8.01
CA MET A 42 5.95 34.46 7.25
C MET A 42 7.27 35.22 7.40
N ASP A 43 7.84 35.28 8.60
CA ASP A 43 9.17 35.86 8.83
C ASP A 43 10.25 35.11 8.05
N LEU A 44 10.21 33.77 8.06
CA LEU A 44 11.16 32.94 7.30
C LEU A 44 11.05 33.17 5.80
N ILE A 45 9.82 33.15 5.25
CA ILE A 45 9.57 33.39 3.81
C ILE A 45 10.11 34.76 3.40
N SER A 46 9.96 35.79 4.23
CA SER A 46 10.46 37.14 3.92
C SER A 46 11.99 37.22 3.84
N ARG A 47 12.68 36.26 4.41
CA ARG A 47 14.17 36.20 4.42
C ARG A 47 14.74 35.33 3.30
N LEU A 48 13.91 34.50 2.65
CA LEU A 48 14.32 33.61 1.56
C LEU A 48 14.34 34.34 0.23
N THR A 49 15.35 34.07 -0.60
CA THR A 49 15.31 34.45 -2.02
C THR A 49 14.33 33.56 -2.78
N VAL A 50 13.96 33.94 -3.99
CA VAL A 50 13.05 33.15 -4.83
C VAL A 50 13.65 31.79 -5.15
N GLU A 51 14.93 31.75 -5.47
CA GLU A 51 15.70 30.52 -5.72
C GLU A 51 15.68 29.59 -4.50
N GLU A 52 15.88 30.14 -3.31
CA GLU A 52 15.83 29.37 -2.06
C GLU A 52 14.42 28.84 -1.78
N LYS A 53 13.37 29.67 -1.98
CA LYS A 53 11.97 29.21 -1.83
C LYS A 53 11.69 28.05 -2.77
N ILE A 54 12.00 28.17 -4.05
CA ILE A 54 11.81 27.12 -5.06
C ILE A 54 12.58 25.84 -4.68
N SER A 55 13.81 25.96 -4.19
CA SER A 55 14.62 24.82 -3.77
C SER A 55 13.99 24.02 -2.61
N LEU A 56 13.17 24.67 -1.79
CA LEU A 56 12.44 24.03 -0.69
C LEU A 56 11.15 23.32 -1.13
N LEU A 57 10.68 23.55 -2.38
CA LEU A 57 9.46 22.92 -2.93
C LEU A 57 9.71 21.59 -3.61
N ARG A 58 10.84 20.94 -3.32
CA ARG A 58 11.23 19.65 -3.84
C ARG A 58 11.30 18.62 -2.72
N ALA A 59 11.03 17.36 -3.03
CA ALA A 59 11.19 16.29 -2.05
C ALA A 59 12.61 16.24 -1.48
N THR A 60 13.63 16.43 -2.34
CA THR A 60 15.03 16.56 -1.95
C THR A 60 15.38 18.03 -1.64
N SER A 61 14.87 18.54 -0.54
CA SER A 61 15.06 19.94 -0.12
C SER A 61 16.49 20.18 0.36
N PRO A 62 17.29 21.03 -0.29
CA PRO A 62 18.65 21.35 0.15
C PRO A 62 18.63 22.18 1.44
N GLY A 63 19.75 22.20 2.16
CA GLY A 63 19.95 23.10 3.27
C GLY A 63 20.16 24.56 2.82
N ILE A 64 19.75 25.49 3.67
CA ILE A 64 20.03 26.94 3.52
C ILE A 64 20.82 27.40 4.72
N LEU A 65 22.14 27.19 4.67
CA LEU A 65 23.04 27.34 5.81
C LEU A 65 23.00 28.75 6.45
N ARG A 66 22.83 29.81 5.65
CA ARG A 66 22.77 31.21 6.16
C ARG A 66 21.56 31.44 7.09
N LEU A 67 20.51 30.62 6.99
CA LEU A 67 19.31 30.67 7.83
C LEU A 67 19.24 29.49 8.82
N GLY A 68 20.27 28.65 8.88
CA GLY A 68 20.27 27.46 9.74
C GLY A 68 19.22 26.42 9.37
N ILE A 69 18.86 26.34 8.09
CA ILE A 69 17.94 25.32 7.57
C ILE A 69 18.76 24.14 7.09
N ASP A 70 18.52 22.99 7.71
CA ASP A 70 19.16 21.74 7.31
C ASP A 70 18.54 21.14 6.06
N LYS A 71 19.32 20.33 5.32
CA LYS A 71 18.83 19.46 4.26
C LYS A 71 17.73 18.55 4.81
N TYR A 72 16.65 18.38 4.04
CA TYR A 72 15.51 17.54 4.42
C TYR A 72 14.95 16.79 3.22
N TYR A 73 14.62 15.52 3.41
CA TYR A 73 13.95 14.71 2.40
C TYR A 73 12.49 14.46 2.80
N HIS A 74 11.56 14.95 1.95
CA HIS A 74 10.13 14.83 2.20
C HIS A 74 9.58 13.52 1.65
N GLY A 75 9.98 12.37 2.21
CA GLY A 75 9.39 11.13 1.73
C GLY A 75 9.98 9.87 2.32
N ASN A 76 9.12 8.95 2.63
CA ASN A 76 9.40 7.58 3.03
C ASN A 76 8.09 6.80 3.03
N GLU A 77 8.13 5.50 3.29
CA GLU A 77 6.95 4.65 3.31
C GLU A 77 6.78 3.98 4.67
N ALA A 78 5.53 3.89 5.12
CA ALA A 78 5.20 3.29 6.41
C ALA A 78 3.78 2.70 6.45
N LEU A 79 3.34 1.99 5.40
CA LEU A 79 1.98 1.44 5.33
C LEU A 79 1.66 0.49 6.49
N HIS A 80 2.65 -0.29 6.92
CA HIS A 80 2.50 -1.26 8.01
C HIS A 80 3.80 -1.48 8.81
N GLY A 81 4.63 -0.45 8.88
CA GLY A 81 5.95 -0.38 9.53
C GLY A 81 6.86 0.53 8.73
N VAL A 82 7.83 1.15 9.37
CA VAL A 82 8.81 2.00 8.69
C VAL A 82 9.63 1.16 7.72
N VAL A 83 9.69 1.57 6.44
CA VAL A 83 10.36 0.77 5.42
C VAL A 83 11.88 0.88 5.53
N ARG A 84 12.42 2.11 5.73
CA ARG A 84 13.85 2.42 5.77
C ARG A 84 14.14 3.77 6.46
N PRO A 85 15.38 4.10 6.90
CA PRO A 85 16.53 3.20 6.96
C PRO A 85 16.53 2.35 8.23
N GLY A 86 16.96 1.11 8.11
CA GLY A 86 17.14 0.21 9.25
C GLY A 86 16.07 -0.86 9.37
N ARG A 87 15.90 -1.40 10.58
CA ARG A 87 14.94 -2.47 10.89
C ARG A 87 13.93 -1.97 11.91
N PHE A 88 12.68 -2.35 11.74
CA PHE A 88 11.54 -1.86 12.52
C PHE A 88 10.52 -2.98 12.76
N THR A 89 9.50 -2.73 13.57
CA THR A 89 8.38 -3.65 13.73
C THR A 89 7.54 -3.70 12.45
N VAL A 90 7.26 -4.90 11.92
CA VAL A 90 6.46 -5.12 10.71
C VAL A 90 5.10 -5.71 11.09
N PHE A 91 4.07 -4.89 10.92
CA PHE A 91 2.66 -5.24 11.18
C PHE A 91 2.04 -6.00 9.99
N PRO A 92 0.80 -6.53 10.14
CA PRO A 92 0.03 -6.95 8.98
C PRO A 92 -0.12 -5.82 7.96
N GLN A 93 -0.16 -6.17 6.67
CA GLN A 93 -0.38 -5.20 5.58
C GLN A 93 -1.74 -4.49 5.76
N ALA A 94 -1.89 -3.31 5.18
CA ALA A 94 -3.05 -2.42 5.40
C ALA A 94 -4.40 -3.11 5.23
N ILE A 95 -4.56 -3.97 4.22
CA ILE A 95 -5.79 -4.75 4.00
C ILE A 95 -6.08 -5.73 5.15
N GLY A 96 -5.02 -6.32 5.74
CA GLY A 96 -5.13 -7.15 6.95
C GLY A 96 -5.52 -6.31 8.17
N LEU A 97 -4.94 -5.12 8.32
CA LEU A 97 -5.32 -4.19 9.38
C LEU A 97 -6.78 -3.75 9.23
N ALA A 98 -7.27 -3.52 8.01
CA ALA A 98 -8.69 -3.25 7.75
C ALA A 98 -9.59 -4.43 8.19
N ALA A 99 -9.15 -5.67 7.97
CA ALA A 99 -9.90 -6.87 8.39
C ALA A 99 -10.05 -7.00 9.91
N THR A 100 -9.32 -6.23 10.71
CA THR A 100 -9.55 -6.17 12.17
C THR A 100 -10.85 -5.46 12.53
N TRP A 101 -11.35 -4.55 11.69
CA TRP A 101 -12.48 -3.66 11.99
C TRP A 101 -12.34 -2.99 13.37
N ASN A 102 -11.10 -2.57 13.68
CA ASN A 102 -10.74 -2.01 14.98
C ASN A 102 -9.89 -0.74 14.81
N PRO A 103 -10.52 0.44 14.72
CA PRO A 103 -9.80 1.70 14.52
C PRO A 103 -8.92 2.08 15.73
N GLU A 104 -9.24 1.62 16.94
CA GLU A 104 -8.41 1.86 18.12
C GLU A 104 -7.08 1.09 18.01
N LEU A 105 -7.13 -0.17 17.56
CA LEU A 105 -5.93 -0.95 17.28
C LEU A 105 -5.14 -0.32 16.13
N GLN A 106 -5.81 0.15 15.07
CA GLN A 106 -5.18 0.84 13.95
C GLN A 106 -4.42 2.09 14.40
N LYS A 107 -5.03 2.92 15.27
CA LYS A 107 -4.34 4.08 15.86
C LYS A 107 -3.12 3.65 16.68
N ARG A 108 -3.21 2.57 17.47
CA ARG A 108 -2.07 2.05 18.24
C ARG A 108 -0.94 1.55 17.33
N VAL A 109 -1.25 0.83 16.26
CA VAL A 109 -0.27 0.39 15.25
C VAL A 109 0.45 1.60 14.65
N ALA A 110 -0.29 2.60 14.19
CA ALA A 110 0.26 3.82 13.62
C ALA A 110 1.09 4.61 14.66
N THR A 111 0.70 4.59 15.94
CA THR A 111 1.47 5.20 17.03
C THR A 111 2.82 4.51 17.19
N VAL A 112 2.87 3.17 17.17
CA VAL A 112 4.14 2.42 17.21
C VAL A 112 5.03 2.80 16.03
N ILE A 113 4.47 2.81 14.82
CA ILE A 113 5.21 3.19 13.60
C ILE A 113 5.85 4.58 13.77
N SER A 114 5.09 5.55 14.26
CA SER A 114 5.58 6.92 14.46
C SER A 114 6.55 7.06 15.63
N ASP A 115 6.39 6.25 16.67
CA ASP A 115 7.34 6.21 17.78
C ASP A 115 8.70 5.64 17.32
N GLU A 116 8.69 4.56 16.56
CA GLU A 116 9.92 3.98 16.01
C GLU A 116 10.60 4.91 14.98
N ALA A 117 9.79 5.60 14.16
CA ALA A 117 10.30 6.62 13.24
C ALA A 117 10.99 7.78 13.99
N ARG A 118 10.34 8.33 15.01
CA ARG A 118 10.94 9.39 15.86
C ARG A 118 12.15 8.90 16.62
N ALA A 119 12.11 7.70 17.18
CA ALA A 119 13.25 7.09 17.85
C ALA A 119 14.47 7.01 16.92
N ARG A 120 14.25 6.57 15.66
CA ARG A 120 15.31 6.52 14.64
C ARG A 120 15.79 7.92 14.26
N TRP A 121 14.90 8.88 14.09
CA TRP A 121 15.29 10.27 13.86
C TRP A 121 16.15 10.83 14.99
N ASN A 122 15.73 10.65 16.23
CA ASN A 122 16.47 11.13 17.40
C ASN A 122 17.87 10.48 17.53
N GLU A 123 17.99 9.21 17.12
CA GLU A 123 19.29 8.51 17.09
C GLU A 123 20.21 9.09 16.01
N LEU A 124 19.70 9.31 14.79
CA LEU A 124 20.45 9.83 13.65
C LEU A 124 20.81 11.31 13.82
N ASP A 125 19.97 12.07 14.54
CA ASP A 125 20.14 13.50 14.77
C ASP A 125 21.37 13.83 15.65
N GLN A 126 21.76 12.90 16.50
CA GLN A 126 22.93 13.05 17.39
C GLN A 126 24.28 12.88 16.70
N GLY A 127 24.32 12.45 15.43
CA GLY A 127 25.55 12.17 14.68
C GLY A 127 25.65 12.84 13.31
N ARG A 128 25.13 14.05 13.13
CA ARG A 128 24.79 14.73 11.87
C ARG A 128 25.92 15.22 10.97
N GLU A 129 26.86 14.43 10.58
CA GLU A 129 27.79 14.87 9.50
C GLU A 129 27.40 14.41 8.08
N GLN A 130 26.60 13.36 7.89
CA GLN A 130 26.16 12.92 6.56
C GLN A 130 24.76 12.29 6.62
N LYS A 131 23.72 13.01 6.18
CA LYS A 131 22.40 12.43 5.92
C LYS A 131 22.39 11.81 4.52
N GLU A 132 22.23 10.49 4.45
CA GLU A 132 21.94 9.78 3.20
C GLU A 132 20.53 10.08 2.71
N GLN A 133 20.27 9.88 1.43
CA GLN A 133 18.93 9.92 0.88
C GLN A 133 18.03 8.90 1.63
N PHE A 134 16.80 9.28 1.97
CA PHE A 134 15.86 8.49 2.78
C PHE A 134 16.21 8.32 4.28
N SER A 135 17.20 9.03 4.82
CA SER A 135 17.44 9.04 6.26
C SER A 135 16.38 9.81 7.06
N ASP A 136 15.60 10.65 6.39
CA ASP A 136 14.57 11.46 7.03
C ASP A 136 13.29 10.62 7.21
N VAL A 137 12.98 10.31 8.46
CA VAL A 137 11.85 9.46 8.87
C VAL A 137 10.74 10.26 9.58
N LEU A 138 10.53 11.51 9.17
CA LEU A 138 9.52 12.39 9.74
C LEU A 138 8.39 12.74 8.76
N THR A 139 8.46 12.27 7.51
CA THR A 139 7.40 12.40 6.52
C THR A 139 7.17 11.07 5.82
N PHE A 140 5.92 10.59 5.84
CA PHE A 140 5.56 9.32 5.22
C PHE A 140 4.41 9.49 4.23
N TRP A 141 4.57 8.87 3.05
CA TRP A 141 3.56 8.80 2.00
C TRP A 141 2.57 7.67 2.29
N SER A 142 1.88 7.82 3.40
CA SER A 142 0.95 6.85 3.96
C SER A 142 -0.16 7.60 4.73
N PRO A 143 -1.40 7.07 4.72
CA PRO A 143 -1.89 5.79 4.22
C PRO A 143 -2.34 5.83 2.75
N THR A 144 -2.47 4.65 2.10
CA THR A 144 -3.16 4.52 0.82
C THR A 144 -4.65 4.31 1.09
N VAL A 145 -5.47 5.32 0.75
CA VAL A 145 -6.93 5.31 0.99
C VAL A 145 -7.76 5.26 -0.30
N ASN A 146 -7.14 4.87 -1.42
CA ASN A 146 -7.86 4.55 -2.64
C ASN A 146 -8.75 3.32 -2.42
N MET A 147 -9.93 3.29 -3.09
CA MET A 147 -10.89 2.20 -2.94
C MET A 147 -10.46 0.97 -3.73
N ALA A 148 -10.43 -0.20 -3.11
CA ALA A 148 -10.24 -1.47 -3.80
C ALA A 148 -11.53 -1.85 -4.57
N ARG A 149 -11.84 -1.07 -5.63
CA ARG A 149 -13.08 -1.20 -6.41
C ARG A 149 -13.15 -2.47 -7.26
N ASP A 150 -11.99 -3.01 -7.61
CA ASP A 150 -11.86 -4.17 -8.50
C ASP A 150 -10.81 -5.15 -7.94
N PRO A 151 -11.09 -6.45 -7.92
CA PRO A 151 -10.19 -7.45 -7.35
C PRO A 151 -8.89 -7.66 -8.13
N ARG A 152 -8.79 -7.13 -9.35
CA ARG A 152 -7.59 -7.23 -10.20
C ARG A 152 -6.52 -6.21 -9.85
N TRP A 153 -6.87 -5.12 -9.17
CA TRP A 153 -5.91 -4.05 -8.88
C TRP A 153 -4.75 -4.51 -7.99
N GLY A 154 -3.52 -4.36 -8.49
CA GLY A 154 -2.29 -4.85 -7.86
C GLY A 154 -1.98 -4.24 -6.50
N ARG A 155 -2.40 -3.00 -6.23
CA ARG A 155 -2.17 -2.29 -4.96
C ARG A 155 -3.31 -2.45 -3.94
N THR A 156 -4.25 -3.36 -4.18
CA THR A 156 -5.28 -3.72 -3.19
C THR A 156 -4.72 -4.00 -1.79
N PRO A 157 -3.57 -4.70 -1.62
CA PRO A 157 -2.98 -4.98 -0.30
C PRO A 157 -2.67 -3.74 0.52
N GLU A 158 -2.34 -2.62 -0.14
CA GLU A 158 -1.98 -1.34 0.51
C GLU A 158 -3.18 -0.57 1.07
N THR A 159 -4.41 -1.00 0.76
CA THR A 159 -5.66 -0.26 1.03
C THR A 159 -6.42 -0.81 2.22
N TYR A 160 -7.46 -0.09 2.62
CA TYR A 160 -8.40 -0.55 3.65
C TYR A 160 -9.68 -1.17 3.06
N GLY A 161 -9.68 -1.55 1.78
CA GLY A 161 -10.75 -2.31 1.16
C GLY A 161 -11.65 -1.51 0.23
N GLU A 162 -12.85 -2.04 -0.01
CA GLU A 162 -13.79 -1.55 -1.02
C GLU A 162 -14.82 -0.54 -0.53
N ASP A 163 -14.89 -0.35 0.80
CA ASP A 163 -15.93 0.50 1.40
C ASP A 163 -15.38 1.85 1.84
N PRO A 164 -15.97 2.99 1.39
CA PRO A 164 -15.50 4.32 1.70
C PRO A 164 -15.55 4.67 3.19
N PHE A 165 -16.55 4.17 3.93
CA PHE A 165 -16.70 4.45 5.36
C PHE A 165 -15.66 3.70 6.18
N LEU A 166 -15.49 2.39 5.95
CA LEU A 166 -14.45 1.59 6.61
C LEU A 166 -13.07 2.17 6.32
N SER A 167 -12.77 2.46 5.04
CA SER A 167 -11.48 3.02 4.63
C SER A 167 -11.24 4.40 5.25
N GLY A 168 -12.27 5.24 5.34
CA GLY A 168 -12.17 6.55 5.98
C GLY A 168 -11.89 6.45 7.47
N ILE A 169 -12.60 5.59 8.21
CA ILE A 169 -12.39 5.38 9.66
C ILE A 169 -10.98 4.82 9.93
N MET A 170 -10.55 3.80 9.18
CA MET A 170 -9.23 3.18 9.36
C MET A 170 -8.10 4.12 8.95
N GLY A 171 -8.27 4.85 7.82
CA GLY A 171 -7.31 5.85 7.35
C GLY A 171 -7.16 7.01 8.34
N THR A 172 -8.26 7.53 8.87
CA THR A 172 -8.27 8.59 9.90
C THR A 172 -7.55 8.13 11.17
N ALA A 173 -7.84 6.92 11.64
CA ALA A 173 -7.16 6.35 12.81
C ALA A 173 -5.64 6.23 12.58
N PHE A 174 -5.23 5.85 11.37
CA PHE A 174 -3.83 5.77 10.98
C PHE A 174 -3.17 7.13 10.96
N VAL A 175 -3.78 8.14 10.31
CA VAL A 175 -3.27 9.52 10.28
C VAL A 175 -3.08 10.06 11.70
N ASN A 176 -4.09 9.90 12.57
CA ASN A 176 -4.01 10.36 13.96
C ASN A 176 -2.89 9.66 14.74
N GLY A 177 -2.70 8.35 14.56
CA GLY A 177 -1.61 7.62 15.21
C GLY A 177 -0.23 8.06 14.72
N LEU A 178 -0.09 8.33 13.42
CA LEU A 178 1.16 8.83 12.85
C LEU A 178 1.50 10.24 13.34
N GLN A 179 0.53 11.16 13.30
CA GLN A 179 0.77 12.57 13.59
C GLN A 179 0.90 12.88 15.08
N GLY A 180 0.41 11.97 15.95
CA GLY A 180 0.42 12.16 17.40
C GLY A 180 -0.67 13.12 17.90
N ASP A 181 -0.72 13.31 19.22
CA ASP A 181 -1.81 14.03 19.87
C ASP A 181 -1.33 15.38 20.49
N ASP A 182 -0.09 15.83 20.24
CA ASP A 182 0.41 17.12 20.75
C ASP A 182 -0.25 18.28 19.98
N PRO A 183 -0.76 19.34 20.67
CA PRO A 183 -1.48 20.41 20.01
C PRO A 183 -0.59 21.36 19.17
N HIS A 184 0.73 21.36 19.41
CA HIS A 184 1.68 22.27 18.77
C HIS A 184 2.59 21.57 17.77
N TYR A 185 2.96 20.30 18.05
CA TYR A 185 3.94 19.55 17.28
C TYR A 185 3.32 18.34 16.60
N LEU A 186 3.74 18.11 15.38
CA LEU A 186 3.50 16.84 14.69
C LEU A 186 4.59 15.83 15.08
N LYS A 187 4.18 14.59 15.40
CA LYS A 187 5.15 13.53 15.61
C LYS A 187 5.85 13.21 14.28
N ILE A 188 5.05 12.95 13.24
CA ILE A 188 5.49 12.83 11.85
C ILE A 188 4.41 13.41 10.92
N VAL A 189 4.73 13.67 9.66
CA VAL A 189 3.76 14.05 8.63
C VAL A 189 3.19 12.80 7.98
N SER A 190 1.87 12.67 8.01
CA SER A 190 1.11 11.66 7.27
C SER A 190 0.56 12.22 5.97
N THR A 191 0.65 11.43 4.90
CA THR A 191 0.25 11.85 3.54
C THR A 191 -0.70 10.83 2.94
N PRO A 192 -2.03 10.94 3.14
CA PRO A 192 -3.00 10.12 2.43
C PRO A 192 -2.81 10.19 0.92
N LYS A 193 -2.89 9.02 0.24
CA LYS A 193 -2.59 8.89 -1.18
C LYS A 193 -3.52 7.90 -1.87
N HIS A 194 -3.71 7.95 -3.20
CA HIS A 194 -3.27 8.95 -4.18
C HIS A 194 -4.52 9.72 -4.62
N PHE A 195 -4.54 11.02 -4.48
CA PHE A 195 -5.72 11.87 -4.70
C PHE A 195 -5.80 12.33 -6.16
N ALA A 196 -6.73 11.77 -6.98
CA ALA A 196 -7.76 10.81 -6.64
C ALA A 196 -7.96 9.77 -7.77
N ALA A 197 -8.74 8.72 -7.46
CA ALA A 197 -9.15 7.71 -8.42
C ALA A 197 -7.99 6.96 -9.11
N ASN A 198 -6.87 6.74 -8.43
CA ASN A 198 -5.76 5.90 -8.87
C ASN A 198 -6.05 4.45 -8.48
N ASN A 199 -6.57 3.64 -9.41
CA ASN A 199 -7.13 2.31 -9.14
C ASN A 199 -6.79 1.27 -10.21
N GLU A 200 -5.70 1.47 -10.94
CA GLU A 200 -5.09 0.53 -11.89
C GLU A 200 -3.60 0.82 -12.03
N GLU A 201 -2.81 -0.22 -12.32
CA GLU A 201 -1.36 -0.08 -12.44
C GLU A 201 -0.89 -0.09 -13.90
N HIS A 202 -1.49 -0.91 -14.75
CA HIS A 202 -1.03 -1.12 -16.13
C HIS A 202 -1.03 0.14 -16.99
N ASN A 203 -1.95 1.08 -16.75
CA ASN A 203 -2.07 2.36 -17.44
C ASN A 203 -1.92 3.58 -16.52
N ARG A 204 -1.46 3.42 -15.29
CA ARG A 204 -1.51 4.45 -14.24
C ARG A 204 -0.96 5.82 -14.64
N PHE A 205 0.01 5.87 -15.56
CA PHE A 205 0.65 7.12 -16.00
C PHE A 205 -0.13 7.88 -17.08
N VAL A 206 -1.13 7.26 -17.70
CA VAL A 206 -1.89 7.85 -18.81
C VAL A 206 -3.39 7.65 -18.67
N CYS A 207 -3.86 6.84 -17.72
CA CYS A 207 -5.29 6.61 -17.56
C CYS A 207 -6.05 7.90 -17.23
N ASN A 208 -7.29 7.96 -17.71
CA ASN A 208 -8.17 9.13 -17.59
C ASN A 208 -9.59 8.68 -17.24
N PRO A 209 -9.83 8.24 -16.00
CA PRO A 209 -11.16 7.86 -15.54
C PRO A 209 -12.19 8.98 -15.77
N GLN A 210 -13.30 8.63 -16.42
CA GLN A 210 -14.47 9.48 -16.58
C GLN A 210 -15.47 9.12 -15.48
N ILE A 211 -15.58 9.94 -14.46
CA ILE A 211 -16.36 9.66 -13.26
C ILE A 211 -17.30 10.84 -12.98
N SER A 212 -18.59 10.58 -12.77
CA SER A 212 -19.53 11.63 -12.39
C SER A 212 -19.15 12.23 -11.02
N GLU A 213 -19.43 13.53 -10.83
CA GLU A 213 -19.16 14.19 -9.54
C GLU A 213 -19.89 13.48 -8.38
N LYS A 214 -21.10 12.96 -8.62
CA LYS A 214 -21.82 12.15 -7.63
C LYS A 214 -20.98 10.95 -7.16
N GLN A 215 -20.43 10.17 -8.09
CA GLN A 215 -19.61 9.00 -7.72
C GLN A 215 -18.29 9.41 -7.07
N LEU A 216 -17.67 10.52 -7.52
CA LEU A 216 -16.49 11.05 -6.85
C LEU A 216 -16.80 11.40 -5.39
N ARG A 217 -17.87 12.16 -5.14
CA ARG A 217 -18.29 12.62 -3.80
C ARG A 217 -18.79 11.50 -2.88
N GLU A 218 -19.42 10.45 -3.44
CA GLU A 218 -20.03 9.38 -2.66
C GLU A 218 -19.16 8.11 -2.50
N TYR A 219 -18.13 7.95 -3.36
CA TYR A 219 -17.32 6.74 -3.34
C TYR A 219 -15.81 6.98 -3.32
N TYR A 220 -15.27 7.77 -4.26
CA TYR A 220 -13.81 7.91 -4.38
C TYR A 220 -13.20 8.91 -3.37
N PHE A 221 -13.95 9.92 -2.94
CA PHE A 221 -13.47 10.98 -2.07
C PHE A 221 -13.65 10.77 -0.56
N PRO A 222 -14.68 10.06 -0.04
CA PRO A 222 -14.99 10.10 1.39
C PRO A 222 -13.84 9.71 2.31
N ALA A 223 -13.02 8.71 1.93
CA ALA A 223 -11.87 8.32 2.75
C ALA A 223 -10.82 9.45 2.86
N PHE A 224 -10.56 10.18 1.76
CA PHE A 224 -9.70 11.36 1.77
C PHE A 224 -10.32 12.50 2.58
N GLU A 225 -11.62 12.78 2.39
CA GLU A 225 -12.33 13.83 3.15
C GLU A 225 -12.22 13.60 4.65
N MET A 226 -12.41 12.35 5.12
CA MET A 226 -12.27 11.99 6.54
C MET A 226 -10.83 12.14 7.03
N CYS A 227 -9.83 11.71 6.27
CA CYS A 227 -8.42 11.91 6.62
C CYS A 227 -8.06 13.40 6.74
N VAL A 228 -8.64 14.27 5.90
CA VAL A 228 -8.43 15.72 5.95
C VAL A 228 -9.20 16.37 7.09
N LYS A 229 -10.51 16.12 7.19
CA LYS A 229 -11.39 16.83 8.14
C LYS A 229 -11.26 16.33 9.58
N GLU A 230 -11.18 15.02 9.76
CA GLU A 230 -11.14 14.38 11.08
C GLU A 230 -9.70 14.00 11.47
N GLY A 231 -8.91 13.49 10.52
CA GLY A 231 -7.50 13.15 10.72
C GLY A 231 -6.57 14.34 10.73
N LYS A 232 -6.98 15.51 10.21
CA LYS A 232 -6.12 16.70 10.07
C LYS A 232 -4.80 16.41 9.37
N ALA A 233 -4.85 15.60 8.31
CA ALA A 233 -3.66 15.21 7.55
C ALA A 233 -2.82 16.43 7.18
N ALA A 234 -1.52 16.38 7.47
CA ALA A 234 -0.60 17.49 7.25
C ALA A 234 -0.09 17.58 5.81
N SER A 235 -0.29 16.52 5.04
CA SER A 235 0.02 16.45 3.61
C SER A 235 -1.01 15.59 2.88
N ILE A 236 -1.10 15.71 1.57
CA ILE A 236 -1.84 14.82 0.67
C ILE A 236 -1.06 14.65 -0.63
N MET A 237 -1.09 13.45 -1.23
CA MET A 237 -0.39 13.17 -2.49
C MET A 237 -1.37 13.14 -3.65
N SER A 238 -1.11 13.94 -4.70
CA SER A 238 -1.85 13.88 -5.96
C SER A 238 -1.52 12.63 -6.75
N ALA A 239 -2.49 12.09 -7.50
CA ALA A 239 -2.33 10.87 -8.27
C ALA A 239 -1.63 11.11 -9.62
N TYR A 240 -1.07 10.03 -10.21
CA TYR A 240 -0.49 10.06 -11.56
C TYR A 240 -1.51 10.31 -12.66
N ASN A 241 -2.70 9.69 -12.54
CA ASN A 241 -3.72 9.69 -13.58
C ASN A 241 -4.35 11.06 -13.82
N ALA A 242 -4.97 11.22 -14.98
CA ALA A 242 -5.96 12.27 -15.20
C ALA A 242 -7.29 11.90 -14.54
N LEU A 243 -8.16 12.87 -14.35
CA LEU A 243 -9.53 12.70 -13.88
C LEU A 243 -10.42 13.67 -14.66
N ASN A 244 -11.37 13.10 -15.43
CA ASN A 244 -12.26 13.90 -16.30
C ASN A 244 -11.44 14.87 -17.15
N ASP A 245 -10.47 14.34 -17.90
CA ASP A 245 -9.58 15.01 -18.85
C ASP A 245 -8.52 15.95 -18.26
N VAL A 246 -8.43 16.09 -16.94
CA VAL A 246 -7.43 16.95 -16.29
C VAL A 246 -6.51 16.11 -15.39
N PRO A 247 -5.18 16.07 -15.65
CA PRO A 247 -4.26 15.36 -14.77
C PRO A 247 -4.36 15.83 -13.31
N CYS A 248 -4.43 14.90 -12.35
CA CYS A 248 -4.67 15.21 -10.94
C CYS A 248 -3.65 16.20 -10.36
N THR A 249 -2.39 16.11 -10.80
CA THR A 249 -1.29 16.97 -10.36
C THR A 249 -1.47 18.46 -10.67
N LEU A 250 -2.25 18.79 -11.70
CA LEU A 250 -2.54 20.19 -12.10
C LEU A 250 -4.03 20.52 -12.15
N ASN A 251 -4.88 19.75 -11.47
CA ASN A 251 -6.32 19.90 -11.50
C ASN A 251 -6.80 20.92 -10.43
N PRO A 252 -7.13 22.19 -10.80
CA PRO A 252 -7.52 23.21 -9.83
C PRO A 252 -8.88 22.92 -9.19
N TRP A 253 -9.80 22.21 -9.89
CA TRP A 253 -11.05 21.79 -9.27
C TRP A 253 -10.79 20.81 -8.13
N LEU A 254 -9.89 19.85 -8.36
CA LEU A 254 -9.53 18.82 -7.35
C LEU A 254 -8.76 19.44 -6.17
N LEU A 255 -7.68 20.22 -6.46
CA LEU A 255 -6.73 20.68 -5.44
C LEU A 255 -7.18 21.97 -4.74
N GLN A 256 -7.82 22.90 -5.46
CA GLN A 256 -8.27 24.18 -4.86
C GLN A 256 -9.73 24.11 -4.42
N LYS A 257 -10.65 23.70 -5.33
CA LYS A 257 -12.09 23.73 -4.98
C LYS A 257 -12.44 22.63 -3.99
N VAL A 258 -12.15 21.36 -4.30
CA VAL A 258 -12.55 20.23 -3.45
C VAL A 258 -11.68 20.18 -2.19
N LEU A 259 -10.36 20.08 -2.35
CA LEU A 259 -9.46 19.84 -1.23
C LEU A 259 -9.38 21.04 -0.28
N ARG A 260 -9.07 22.25 -0.80
CA ARG A 260 -8.85 23.43 0.06
C ARG A 260 -10.14 24.15 0.44
N GLN A 261 -11.04 24.44 -0.52
CA GLN A 261 -12.25 25.22 -0.22
C GLN A 261 -13.34 24.38 0.45
N ASP A 262 -13.68 23.19 -0.10
CA ASP A 262 -14.79 22.40 0.43
C ASP A 262 -14.39 21.63 1.71
N TRP A 263 -13.14 21.14 1.78
CA TRP A 263 -12.70 20.37 2.95
C TRP A 263 -11.85 21.15 3.95
N GLY A 264 -11.38 22.36 3.58
CA GLY A 264 -10.60 23.22 4.46
C GLY A 264 -9.17 22.73 4.72
N PHE A 265 -8.57 22.01 3.78
CA PHE A 265 -7.21 21.49 3.91
C PHE A 265 -6.17 22.59 4.09
N GLN A 266 -5.35 22.47 5.12
CA GLN A 266 -4.33 23.45 5.52
C GLN A 266 -2.90 22.94 5.33
N GLY A 267 -2.73 21.66 4.96
CA GLY A 267 -1.42 21.05 4.72
C GLY A 267 -0.86 21.36 3.33
N TYR A 268 0.22 20.70 2.96
CA TYR A 268 0.79 20.80 1.62
C TYR A 268 0.36 19.64 0.72
N VAL A 269 0.27 19.92 -0.58
CA VAL A 269 0.04 18.91 -1.61
C VAL A 269 1.39 18.52 -2.21
N VAL A 270 1.73 17.23 -2.15
CA VAL A 270 2.89 16.66 -2.84
C VAL A 270 2.42 15.89 -4.08
N SER A 271 3.20 15.91 -5.17
CA SER A 271 2.96 15.04 -6.31
C SER A 271 3.34 13.59 -6.00
N ASP A 272 2.71 12.63 -6.65
CA ASP A 272 3.32 11.33 -6.79
C ASP A 272 4.64 11.45 -7.57
N CYS A 273 5.59 10.51 -7.35
CA CYS A 273 6.98 10.69 -7.79
C CYS A 273 7.12 10.72 -9.32
N GLY A 274 7.65 11.83 -9.83
CA GLY A 274 7.70 12.12 -11.27
C GLY A 274 6.38 12.60 -11.90
N GLY A 275 5.30 12.75 -11.10
CA GLY A 275 3.99 13.15 -11.59
C GLY A 275 3.98 14.40 -12.47
N PRO A 276 4.64 15.52 -12.10
CA PRO A 276 4.72 16.71 -12.95
C PRO A 276 5.41 16.47 -14.31
N ALA A 277 6.41 15.59 -14.38
CA ALA A 277 7.08 15.25 -15.63
C ALA A 277 6.17 14.46 -16.59
N LEU A 278 5.23 13.67 -16.06
CA LEU A 278 4.25 12.93 -16.87
C LEU A 278 3.31 13.86 -17.66
N LEU A 279 3.10 15.11 -17.21
CA LEU A 279 2.31 16.11 -17.95
C LEU A 279 2.88 16.38 -19.33
N VAL A 280 4.20 16.29 -19.47
CA VAL A 280 4.93 16.44 -20.75
C VAL A 280 5.11 15.08 -21.43
N ASN A 281 5.60 14.09 -20.69
CA ASN A 281 6.12 12.84 -21.25
C ASN A 281 5.02 11.81 -21.57
N ALA A 282 3.98 11.72 -20.75
CA ALA A 282 2.92 10.70 -20.83
C ALA A 282 1.57 11.29 -21.23
N HIS A 283 1.00 12.18 -20.42
CA HIS A 283 -0.29 12.80 -20.72
C HIS A 283 -0.29 13.70 -21.96
N LYS A 284 0.90 14.22 -22.37
CA LYS A 284 1.02 15.19 -23.48
C LYS A 284 0.13 16.42 -23.31
N TYR A 285 -0.19 16.76 -22.06
CA TYR A 285 -1.08 17.84 -21.69
C TYR A 285 -0.43 19.21 -21.93
N VAL A 286 0.88 19.31 -21.69
CA VAL A 286 1.69 20.49 -21.97
C VAL A 286 2.94 20.11 -22.78
N LYS A 287 3.60 21.13 -23.39
CA LYS A 287 4.75 20.89 -24.28
C LYS A 287 6.10 21.04 -23.59
N THR A 288 6.18 21.78 -22.49
CA THR A 288 7.44 22.08 -21.79
C THR A 288 7.32 21.89 -20.29
N LYS A 289 8.45 21.69 -19.63
CA LYS A 289 8.51 21.56 -18.17
C LYS A 289 8.16 22.88 -17.46
N GLU A 290 8.47 24.03 -18.06
CA GLU A 290 8.06 25.34 -17.53
C GLU A 290 6.53 25.50 -17.52
N ALA A 291 5.85 25.03 -18.57
CA ALA A 291 4.39 25.02 -18.59
C ALA A 291 3.82 24.04 -17.55
N ALA A 292 4.43 22.85 -17.40
CA ALA A 292 4.06 21.89 -16.36
C ALA A 292 4.21 22.48 -14.96
N ALA A 293 5.36 23.12 -14.66
CA ALA A 293 5.62 23.78 -13.38
C ALA A 293 4.58 24.89 -13.11
N THR A 294 4.35 25.74 -14.11
CA THR A 294 3.40 26.86 -14.01
C THR A 294 1.98 26.40 -13.68
N LEU A 295 1.47 25.41 -14.40
CA LEU A 295 0.10 24.94 -14.20
C LEU A 295 -0.02 24.15 -12.89
N SER A 296 0.98 23.37 -12.52
CA SER A 296 0.97 22.58 -11.28
C SER A 296 0.96 23.49 -10.04
N ILE A 297 1.86 24.47 -9.94
CA ILE A 297 1.90 25.36 -8.77
C ILE A 297 0.64 26.22 -8.66
N LYS A 298 0.11 26.74 -9.79
CA LYS A 298 -1.13 27.50 -9.82
C LYS A 298 -2.37 26.67 -9.50
N ALA A 299 -2.35 25.38 -9.80
CA ALA A 299 -3.40 24.44 -9.40
C ALA A 299 -3.36 24.11 -7.91
N GLY A 300 -2.26 24.38 -7.20
CA GLY A 300 -2.11 24.14 -5.77
C GLY A 300 -1.22 22.95 -5.41
N LEU A 301 -0.37 22.49 -6.33
CA LEU A 301 0.72 21.58 -6.01
C LEU A 301 1.83 22.37 -5.30
N ASP A 302 2.10 22.03 -4.05
CA ASP A 302 3.08 22.75 -3.23
C ASP A 302 4.49 22.14 -3.31
N LEU A 303 4.60 20.83 -3.47
CA LEU A 303 5.87 20.11 -3.42
C LEU A 303 5.96 19.04 -4.52
N GLU A 304 7.06 19.01 -5.24
CA GLU A 304 7.33 17.97 -6.24
C GLU A 304 8.11 16.80 -5.62
N CYS A 305 7.64 15.56 -5.83
CA CYS A 305 8.46 14.35 -5.73
C CYS A 305 9.02 14.02 -7.11
N GLY A 306 10.37 13.92 -7.21
CA GLY A 306 11.06 13.60 -8.45
C GLY A 306 12.06 14.65 -8.92
N ASP A 307 11.97 15.87 -8.41
CA ASP A 307 12.93 16.98 -8.58
C ASP A 307 13.24 17.37 -10.05
N ASP A 308 12.30 17.13 -10.98
CA ASP A 308 12.57 17.24 -12.43
C ASP A 308 11.89 18.47 -13.07
N VAL A 309 10.83 18.97 -12.46
CA VAL A 309 10.02 20.09 -12.97
C VAL A 309 10.14 21.32 -12.07
N TYR A 310 10.27 21.16 -10.75
CA TYR A 310 10.50 22.29 -9.85
C TYR A 310 12.00 22.63 -9.73
N ASP A 311 12.91 21.74 -10.16
CA ASP A 311 14.34 22.03 -10.22
C ASP A 311 14.72 22.69 -11.56
N GLY A 312 14.87 23.99 -11.57
CA GLY A 312 15.21 24.80 -12.76
C GLY A 312 13.99 25.26 -13.57
N PRO A 313 13.13 24.38 -14.14
CA PRO A 313 11.98 24.84 -14.94
C PRO A 313 11.03 25.79 -14.20
N LEU A 314 10.75 25.58 -12.91
CA LEU A 314 9.93 26.53 -12.14
C LEU A 314 10.62 27.90 -12.00
N LEU A 315 11.93 27.94 -11.78
CA LEU A 315 12.69 29.20 -11.75
C LEU A 315 12.71 29.88 -13.12
N ASN A 316 12.82 29.12 -14.22
CA ASN A 316 12.72 29.63 -15.57
C ASN A 316 11.33 30.24 -15.82
N ALA A 317 10.26 29.56 -15.42
CA ALA A 317 8.88 30.06 -15.51
C ALA A 317 8.70 31.36 -14.72
N TYR A 318 9.28 31.46 -13.51
CA TYR A 318 9.26 32.70 -12.73
C TYR A 318 9.98 33.85 -13.45
N LYS A 319 11.19 33.62 -13.96
CA LYS A 319 11.95 34.63 -14.74
C LYS A 319 11.24 35.10 -16.01
N GLN A 320 10.35 34.26 -16.55
CA GLN A 320 9.48 34.58 -17.68
C GLN A 320 8.12 35.19 -17.27
N TYR A 321 7.93 35.50 -16.00
CA TYR A 321 6.69 36.06 -15.42
C TYR A 321 5.46 35.17 -15.61
N MET A 322 5.64 33.87 -15.78
CA MET A 322 4.56 32.88 -15.84
C MET A 322 4.02 32.52 -14.46
N VAL A 323 4.86 32.65 -13.43
CA VAL A 323 4.58 32.38 -12.00
C VAL A 323 4.91 33.64 -11.20
N SER A 324 4.07 33.98 -10.22
CA SER A 324 4.25 35.12 -9.35
C SER A 324 4.93 34.75 -8.01
N ASP A 325 5.43 35.79 -7.29
CA ASP A 325 5.90 35.62 -5.90
C ASP A 325 4.82 34.99 -5.02
N ALA A 326 3.56 35.39 -5.19
CA ALA A 326 2.45 34.90 -4.39
C ALA A 326 2.19 33.39 -4.61
N ASP A 327 2.37 32.87 -5.83
CA ASP A 327 2.25 31.42 -6.11
C ASP A 327 3.34 30.64 -5.36
N ILE A 328 4.59 31.13 -5.41
CA ILE A 328 5.75 30.50 -4.75
C ILE A 328 5.64 30.60 -3.23
N ASP A 329 5.26 31.77 -2.70
CA ASP A 329 5.11 32.03 -1.27
C ASP A 329 4.00 31.17 -0.66
N SER A 330 2.91 30.96 -1.39
CA SER A 330 1.80 30.10 -0.96
C SER A 330 2.27 28.64 -0.80
N ALA A 331 2.97 28.11 -1.79
CA ALA A 331 3.52 26.76 -1.74
C ALA A 331 4.57 26.63 -0.60
N ALA A 332 5.49 27.58 -0.49
CA ALA A 332 6.50 27.62 0.56
C ALA A 332 5.86 27.70 1.96
N TYR A 333 4.76 28.45 2.11
CA TYR A 333 4.03 28.56 3.36
C TYR A 333 3.51 27.21 3.85
N HIS A 334 2.88 26.41 2.99
CA HIS A 334 2.34 25.11 3.36
C HIS A 334 3.46 24.12 3.74
N VAL A 335 4.52 24.05 2.95
CA VAL A 335 5.66 23.16 3.19
C VAL A 335 6.39 23.54 4.48
N LEU A 336 6.71 24.83 4.67
CA LEU A 336 7.42 25.31 5.86
C LEU A 336 6.56 25.22 7.12
N THR A 337 5.24 25.36 7.02
CA THR A 337 4.31 25.13 8.15
C THR A 337 4.43 23.71 8.69
N ALA A 338 4.48 22.71 7.81
CA ALA A 338 4.67 21.31 8.23
C ALA A 338 6.04 21.11 8.89
N ARG A 339 7.11 21.67 8.33
CA ARG A 339 8.46 21.62 8.90
C ARG A 339 8.56 22.31 10.25
N MET A 340 7.91 23.47 10.45
CA MET A 340 7.82 24.14 11.75
C MET A 340 7.11 23.27 12.77
N LYS A 341 5.97 22.67 12.40
CA LYS A 341 5.23 21.77 13.29
C LYS A 341 5.98 20.48 13.63
N LEU A 342 6.89 20.00 12.79
CA LEU A 342 7.79 18.90 13.12
C LEU A 342 8.85 19.29 14.17
N GLY A 343 9.02 20.60 14.45
CA GLY A 343 10.00 21.15 15.38
C GLY A 343 11.41 21.24 14.78
N LEU A 344 11.55 21.30 13.45
CA LEU A 344 12.86 21.33 12.77
C LEU A 344 13.60 22.69 12.93
N PHE A 345 12.95 23.71 13.47
CA PHE A 345 13.49 25.04 13.72
C PHE A 345 13.60 25.38 15.22
N ASP A 346 13.32 24.40 16.09
CA ASP A 346 13.22 24.58 17.53
C ASP A 346 14.39 23.94 18.25
N SER A 347 14.63 24.36 19.50
CA SER A 347 15.68 23.78 20.36
C SER A 347 15.46 22.29 20.68
N GLY A 348 14.24 21.81 20.51
CA GLY A 348 13.81 20.46 20.83
C GLY A 348 13.35 20.27 22.29
N GLU A 349 13.57 21.24 23.17
CA GLU A 349 13.21 21.11 24.60
C GLU A 349 11.70 21.00 24.83
N ARG A 350 10.92 21.75 24.04
CA ARG A 350 9.45 21.80 24.09
C ARG A 350 8.77 20.68 23.33
N ASN A 351 9.43 20.12 22.31
CA ASN A 351 8.89 19.06 21.50
C ASN A 351 8.91 17.73 22.26
N PRO A 352 7.76 17.15 22.65
CA PRO A 352 7.75 15.91 23.44
C PRO A 352 8.35 14.71 22.69
N TYR A 353 8.32 14.75 21.37
CA TYR A 353 8.76 13.65 20.52
C TYR A 353 10.30 13.53 20.40
N THR A 354 11.05 14.55 20.76
CA THR A 354 12.53 14.49 20.85
C THR A 354 13.03 13.58 21.97
N LYS A 355 12.14 13.24 22.92
CA LYS A 355 12.47 12.40 24.09
C LYS A 355 12.20 10.91 23.85
N ILE A 356 11.67 10.53 22.68
CA ILE A 356 11.42 9.12 22.36
C ILE A 356 12.75 8.40 22.17
N SER A 357 13.00 7.39 23.02
CA SER A 357 14.26 6.65 23.04
C SER A 357 14.36 5.64 21.89
N PRO A 358 15.56 5.43 21.30
CA PRO A 358 15.81 4.35 20.35
C PRO A 358 15.45 2.94 20.87
N SER A 359 15.43 2.74 22.19
CA SER A 359 15.09 1.46 22.83
C SER A 359 13.62 1.01 22.60
N VAL A 360 12.76 1.89 22.10
CA VAL A 360 11.37 1.51 21.76
C VAL A 360 11.28 0.69 20.48
N ILE A 361 12.28 0.80 19.58
CA ILE A 361 12.30 0.08 18.31
C ILE A 361 12.33 -1.43 18.57
N GLY A 362 11.29 -2.13 18.13
CA GLY A 362 11.14 -3.57 18.33
C GLY A 362 10.95 -3.99 19.78
N SER A 363 10.54 -3.09 20.68
CA SER A 363 10.31 -3.40 22.09
C SER A 363 9.28 -4.52 22.28
N LYS A 364 9.30 -5.17 23.44
CA LYS A 364 8.31 -6.21 23.76
C LYS A 364 6.87 -5.73 23.68
N GLU A 365 6.62 -4.47 24.00
CA GLU A 365 5.31 -3.84 23.87
C GLU A 365 4.91 -3.71 22.41
N HIS A 366 5.81 -3.25 21.54
CA HIS A 366 5.58 -3.15 20.11
C HIS A 366 5.34 -4.53 19.47
N GLN A 367 6.13 -5.53 19.87
CA GLN A 367 5.95 -6.92 19.46
C GLN A 367 4.58 -7.49 19.88
N GLN A 368 4.09 -7.13 21.07
CA GLN A 368 2.75 -7.55 21.52
C GLN A 368 1.65 -6.89 20.68
N ILE A 369 1.81 -5.62 20.31
CA ILE A 369 0.85 -4.93 19.43
C ILE A 369 0.88 -5.55 18.03
N ALA A 370 2.03 -5.94 17.51
CA ALA A 370 2.15 -6.66 16.24
C ALA A 370 1.43 -8.02 16.28
N LEU A 371 1.57 -8.78 17.38
CA LEU A 371 0.85 -10.04 17.58
C LEU A 371 -0.66 -9.81 17.69
N ASP A 372 -1.11 -8.81 18.42
CA ASP A 372 -2.54 -8.49 18.58
C ASP A 372 -3.15 -8.09 17.22
N ALA A 373 -2.42 -7.33 16.40
CA ALA A 373 -2.84 -6.98 15.05
C ALA A 373 -2.92 -8.22 14.14
N ALA A 374 -1.91 -9.09 14.18
CA ALA A 374 -1.88 -10.34 13.45
C ALA A 374 -3.04 -11.28 13.84
N ARG A 375 -3.35 -11.41 15.13
CA ARG A 375 -4.50 -12.20 15.63
C ARG A 375 -5.83 -11.66 15.11
N GLN A 376 -6.02 -10.34 15.20
CA GLN A 376 -7.30 -9.70 14.89
C GLN A 376 -7.55 -9.61 13.38
N CYS A 377 -6.53 -9.66 12.53
CA CYS A 377 -6.70 -9.60 11.08
C CYS A 377 -7.16 -10.94 10.47
N ILE A 378 -6.91 -12.08 11.13
CA ILE A 378 -7.22 -13.41 10.59
C ILE A 378 -8.73 -13.61 10.44
N VAL A 379 -9.15 -14.01 9.24
CA VAL A 379 -10.55 -14.29 8.90
C VAL A 379 -10.75 -15.79 8.73
N LEU A 380 -11.64 -16.38 9.50
CA LEU A 380 -12.09 -17.76 9.31
C LEU A 380 -13.16 -17.79 8.23
N LEU A 381 -12.84 -18.28 7.02
CA LEU A 381 -13.75 -18.31 5.88
C LEU A 381 -14.68 -19.54 5.90
N LYS A 382 -14.15 -20.68 6.30
CA LYS A 382 -14.91 -21.93 6.35
C LYS A 382 -14.48 -22.82 7.51
N ASN A 383 -15.45 -23.50 8.15
CA ASN A 383 -15.18 -24.44 9.26
C ASN A 383 -16.26 -25.52 9.33
N GLN A 384 -16.27 -26.42 8.38
CA GLN A 384 -17.24 -27.52 8.32
C GLN A 384 -17.02 -28.51 9.48
N LYS A 385 -18.11 -28.96 10.08
CA LYS A 385 -18.12 -29.94 11.18
C LYS A 385 -17.17 -29.57 12.33
N ASN A 386 -16.92 -28.28 12.55
CA ASN A 386 -15.99 -27.79 13.56
C ASN A 386 -14.58 -28.43 13.42
N ARG A 387 -14.08 -28.47 12.17
CA ARG A 387 -12.73 -28.97 11.87
C ARG A 387 -11.65 -28.21 12.64
N LEU A 388 -11.83 -26.93 12.80
CA LEU A 388 -11.06 -26.06 13.68
C LEU A 388 -11.88 -25.70 14.95
N PRO A 389 -11.23 -25.48 16.09
CA PRO A 389 -9.78 -25.59 16.32
C PRO A 389 -9.30 -27.05 16.43
N LEU A 390 -8.03 -27.23 16.05
CA LEU A 390 -7.33 -28.50 16.23
C LEU A 390 -7.07 -28.80 17.71
N ASN A 391 -7.10 -30.09 18.08
CA ASN A 391 -6.71 -30.52 19.41
C ASN A 391 -5.32 -31.18 19.34
N ALA A 392 -4.29 -30.50 19.85
CA ALA A 392 -2.91 -30.97 19.84
C ALA A 392 -2.71 -32.31 20.57
N ASP A 393 -3.52 -32.58 21.63
CA ASP A 393 -3.39 -33.83 22.41
C ASP A 393 -3.96 -35.05 21.69
N LYS A 394 -4.76 -34.84 20.63
CA LYS A 394 -5.34 -35.88 19.79
C LYS A 394 -4.62 -36.09 18.47
N LEU A 395 -3.79 -35.14 18.06
CA LEU A 395 -3.06 -35.15 16.77
C LEU A 395 -1.75 -35.93 16.93
N LYS A 396 -1.48 -36.85 16.00
CA LYS A 396 -0.22 -37.56 15.92
C LYS A 396 0.78 -36.88 15.00
N SER A 397 0.31 -36.38 13.85
CA SER A 397 1.17 -35.79 12.85
C SER A 397 0.43 -34.71 12.02
N ILE A 398 1.19 -33.70 11.61
CA ILE A 398 0.75 -32.63 10.72
C ILE A 398 1.77 -32.49 9.61
N ALA A 399 1.32 -32.51 8.34
CA ALA A 399 2.10 -32.02 7.21
C ALA A 399 1.87 -30.52 7.07
N VAL A 400 2.94 -29.72 7.01
CA VAL A 400 2.87 -28.30 6.70
C VAL A 400 3.52 -28.10 5.34
N VAL A 401 2.73 -27.75 4.33
CA VAL A 401 3.13 -27.65 2.94
C VAL A 401 2.63 -26.34 2.33
N GLY A 402 3.19 -25.95 1.18
CA GLY A 402 2.73 -24.78 0.43
C GLY A 402 3.76 -23.68 0.33
N ILE A 403 3.54 -22.79 -0.63
CA ILE A 403 4.50 -21.74 -1.03
C ILE A 403 4.89 -20.79 0.11
N ASN A 404 3.94 -20.48 1.00
CA ASN A 404 4.13 -19.54 2.11
C ASN A 404 4.29 -20.25 3.47
N ALA A 405 4.52 -21.59 3.50
CA ALA A 405 4.59 -22.34 4.76
C ALA A 405 5.82 -21.97 5.61
N GLY A 406 6.99 -21.94 5.01
CA GLY A 406 8.28 -21.76 5.69
C GLY A 406 8.85 -20.34 5.62
N LYS A 407 8.15 -19.41 4.99
CA LYS A 407 8.57 -17.99 4.87
C LYS A 407 7.49 -17.05 5.37
N CYS A 408 7.91 -15.82 5.70
CA CYS A 408 6.99 -14.73 5.97
C CYS A 408 6.85 -13.86 4.71
N GLU A 409 5.64 -13.69 4.22
CA GLU A 409 5.33 -12.79 3.12
C GLU A 409 4.72 -11.51 3.70
N PHE A 410 5.32 -10.37 3.37
CA PHE A 410 4.91 -9.07 3.91
C PHE A 410 4.16 -8.21 2.89
N GLY A 411 4.23 -8.56 1.59
CA GLY A 411 3.71 -7.72 0.51
C GLY A 411 4.65 -6.59 0.12
N ASP A 412 4.14 -5.67 -0.68
CA ASP A 412 4.89 -4.50 -1.15
C ASP A 412 5.04 -3.44 -0.05
N TYR A 413 5.98 -2.50 -0.21
CA TYR A 413 6.28 -1.43 0.75
C TYR A 413 6.51 -1.91 2.19
N SER A 414 7.21 -3.03 2.34
CA SER A 414 7.55 -3.62 3.63
C SER A 414 8.99 -3.32 4.04
N GLY A 415 9.18 -2.93 5.28
CA GLY A 415 10.50 -2.82 5.90
C GLY A 415 11.08 -4.17 6.30
N ALA A 416 12.33 -4.17 6.76
CA ALA A 416 12.96 -5.33 7.35
C ALA A 416 12.59 -5.42 8.85
N PRO A 417 12.11 -6.57 9.36
CA PRO A 417 11.76 -6.70 10.76
C PRO A 417 13.01 -6.65 11.66
N VAL A 418 12.87 -6.01 12.83
CA VAL A 418 13.95 -5.93 13.83
C VAL A 418 14.16 -7.24 14.57
N VAL A 419 13.11 -8.03 14.72
CA VAL A 419 13.17 -9.39 15.28
C VAL A 419 13.01 -10.43 14.18
N GLU A 420 13.47 -11.66 14.44
CA GLU A 420 13.27 -12.76 13.48
C GLU A 420 11.78 -13.05 13.32
N PRO A 421 11.22 -12.92 12.11
CA PRO A 421 9.80 -13.11 11.90
C PRO A 421 9.38 -14.59 12.04
N VAL A 422 8.20 -14.81 12.59
CA VAL A 422 7.69 -16.17 12.81
C VAL A 422 6.88 -16.63 11.61
N SER A 423 7.39 -17.60 10.84
CA SER A 423 6.65 -18.25 9.75
C SER A 423 5.51 -19.13 10.30
N ILE A 424 4.53 -19.45 9.46
CA ILE A 424 3.39 -20.32 9.85
C ILE A 424 3.90 -21.69 10.30
N LEU A 425 4.89 -22.26 9.60
CA LEU A 425 5.55 -23.48 10.03
C LEU A 425 6.15 -23.35 11.44
N GLN A 426 6.91 -22.27 11.68
CA GLN A 426 7.54 -22.08 12.98
C GLN A 426 6.51 -21.84 14.08
N GLY A 427 5.44 -21.09 13.81
CA GLY A 427 4.34 -20.89 14.74
C GLY A 427 3.66 -22.21 15.13
N ILE A 428 3.40 -23.08 14.16
CA ILE A 428 2.85 -24.45 14.43
C ILE A 428 3.81 -25.26 15.27
N ARG A 429 5.10 -25.31 14.92
CA ARG A 429 6.13 -26.01 15.70
C ARG A 429 6.22 -25.51 17.13
N ASN A 430 6.28 -24.21 17.31
CA ASN A 430 6.33 -23.60 18.66
C ASN A 430 5.10 -23.98 19.49
N ARG A 431 3.91 -24.02 18.86
CA ARG A 431 2.67 -24.32 19.56
C ARG A 431 2.53 -25.78 19.95
N VAL A 432 2.93 -26.73 19.12
CA VAL A 432 2.74 -28.14 19.39
C VAL A 432 3.92 -28.79 20.13
N GLY A 433 5.14 -28.23 19.99
CA GLY A 433 6.38 -28.78 20.53
C GLY A 433 6.57 -30.25 20.04
N ASP A 434 7.13 -31.10 20.90
CA ASP A 434 7.40 -32.52 20.59
C ASP A 434 6.16 -33.41 20.65
N ARG A 435 4.98 -32.85 21.02
CA ARG A 435 3.76 -33.65 21.18
C ARG A 435 3.15 -34.13 19.87
N VAL A 436 3.43 -33.41 18.78
CA VAL A 436 2.90 -33.71 17.45
C VAL A 436 4.05 -33.71 16.45
N LYS A 437 4.15 -34.76 15.65
CA LYS A 437 5.15 -34.86 14.56
C LYS A 437 4.79 -33.84 13.48
N VAL A 438 5.60 -32.79 13.32
CA VAL A 438 5.44 -31.79 12.23
C VAL A 438 6.38 -32.13 11.08
N VAL A 439 5.80 -32.54 9.95
CA VAL A 439 6.53 -32.83 8.72
C VAL A 439 6.41 -31.64 7.80
N TYR A 440 7.53 -31.06 7.44
CA TYR A 440 7.61 -29.94 6.49
C TYR A 440 8.29 -30.38 5.22
N ALA A 441 7.76 -29.98 4.10
CA ALA A 441 8.43 -30.04 2.82
C ALA A 441 8.42 -28.65 2.17
N PRO A 442 9.59 -28.17 1.71
CA PRO A 442 9.65 -26.95 0.92
C PRO A 442 8.75 -27.06 -0.32
N TRP A 443 8.09 -25.94 -0.64
CA TRP A 443 7.30 -25.89 -1.86
C TRP A 443 8.18 -26.10 -3.09
N LYS A 444 7.79 -27.08 -3.90
CA LYS A 444 8.25 -27.18 -5.28
C LYS A 444 7.00 -27.15 -6.14
N SER A 445 6.84 -26.11 -6.92
CA SER A 445 5.82 -26.08 -7.94
C SER A 445 6.08 -27.19 -8.96
N ALA A 446 5.03 -27.83 -9.47
CA ALA A 446 5.19 -28.63 -10.68
C ALA A 446 5.64 -27.73 -11.86
N ALA A 447 5.44 -26.42 -11.72
CA ALA A 447 6.01 -25.38 -12.59
C ALA A 447 7.45 -24.98 -12.23
N ASP A 448 7.96 -25.29 -11.01
CA ASP A 448 9.33 -25.04 -10.57
C ASP A 448 10.38 -25.98 -11.17
N GLY A 449 10.03 -26.72 -12.19
CA GLY A 449 11.00 -27.28 -13.13
C GLY A 449 11.62 -26.23 -14.07
N LEU A 450 11.39 -24.92 -13.79
CA LEU A 450 12.14 -23.82 -14.43
C LEU A 450 13.55 -23.83 -13.86
N GLU A 451 14.50 -24.15 -14.71
CA GLU A 451 15.93 -24.08 -14.40
C GLU A 451 16.61 -23.14 -15.37
N LEU A 452 17.67 -22.47 -14.93
CA LEU A 452 18.55 -21.76 -15.86
C LEU A 452 19.01 -22.71 -16.94
N ILE A 453 18.96 -22.29 -18.18
CA ILE A 453 19.49 -23.07 -19.29
C ILE A 453 21.01 -23.14 -19.10
N GLN A 454 21.51 -24.33 -18.80
CA GLN A 454 22.91 -24.53 -18.43
C GLN A 454 23.82 -24.40 -19.65
N GLY A 455 25.07 -24.05 -19.40
CA GLY A 455 26.09 -23.93 -20.47
C GLY A 455 26.28 -25.21 -21.30
N GLU A 456 26.01 -26.39 -20.76
CA GLU A 456 26.02 -27.66 -21.51
C GLU A 456 24.97 -27.73 -22.62
N ASN A 457 23.91 -26.95 -22.51
CA ASN A 457 22.87 -26.79 -23.54
C ASN A 457 23.24 -25.77 -24.62
N PHE A 458 24.33 -25.04 -24.42
CA PHE A 458 24.93 -24.10 -25.37
C PHE A 458 26.35 -24.55 -25.72
N PRO A 459 26.53 -25.57 -26.58
CA PRO A 459 27.83 -26.20 -26.83
C PRO A 459 28.92 -25.24 -27.35
N GLU A 460 28.53 -24.14 -27.97
CA GLU A 460 29.45 -23.09 -28.45
C GLU A 460 29.41 -21.83 -27.54
N GLY A 461 28.61 -21.84 -26.46
CA GLY A 461 28.30 -20.67 -25.65
C GLY A 461 27.33 -19.72 -26.34
N LEU A 462 26.99 -18.65 -25.65
CA LEU A 462 26.18 -17.55 -26.17
C LEU A 462 27.09 -16.38 -26.51
N GLN A 463 26.93 -15.78 -27.69
CA GLN A 463 27.49 -14.48 -28.01
C GLN A 463 26.55 -13.39 -27.46
N ALA A 464 27.04 -12.59 -26.54
CA ALA A 464 26.31 -11.46 -25.95
C ALA A 464 26.84 -10.16 -26.51
N GLU A 465 25.94 -9.36 -27.12
CA GLU A 465 26.22 -8.03 -27.73
C GLU A 465 25.56 -6.97 -26.88
N TYR A 466 26.35 -6.11 -26.25
CA TYR A 466 25.90 -5.04 -25.35
C TYR A 466 25.97 -3.68 -26.04
N PHE A 467 24.86 -2.94 -25.99
CA PHE A 467 24.71 -1.62 -26.63
C PHE A 467 24.43 -0.55 -25.57
N ASP A 468 25.01 0.66 -25.79
CA ASP A 468 24.79 1.83 -24.91
C ASP A 468 23.46 2.57 -25.23
N ASN A 469 22.42 1.86 -25.62
CA ASN A 469 21.05 2.38 -25.91
C ASN A 469 20.01 1.27 -25.85
N THR A 470 18.73 1.61 -25.88
CA THR A 470 17.60 0.66 -25.80
C THR A 470 17.17 0.04 -27.15
N ARG A 471 17.87 0.33 -28.27
CA ARG A 471 17.41 0.00 -29.62
C ARG A 471 18.24 -1.08 -30.31
N LEU A 472 19.26 -1.64 -29.64
CA LEU A 472 20.22 -2.61 -30.23
C LEU A 472 20.96 -2.05 -31.45
N GLU A 473 21.28 -0.75 -31.42
CA GLU A 473 21.93 -0.02 -32.54
C GLU A 473 23.37 0.39 -32.22
N GLY A 474 24.17 0.50 -33.27
CA GLY A 474 25.58 0.91 -33.18
C GLY A 474 26.54 -0.25 -33.02
N THR A 475 27.77 0.01 -32.54
CA THR A 475 28.79 -1.01 -32.36
C THR A 475 28.71 -1.61 -30.96
N PRO A 476 28.37 -2.90 -30.82
CA PRO A 476 28.25 -3.52 -29.51
C PRO A 476 29.61 -3.85 -28.89
N ARG A 477 29.63 -3.95 -27.57
CA ARG A 477 30.66 -4.67 -26.82
C ARG A 477 30.29 -6.14 -26.83
N VAL A 478 31.19 -7.02 -27.25
CA VAL A 478 30.88 -8.44 -27.45
C VAL A 478 31.68 -9.31 -26.51
N ARG A 479 31.01 -10.28 -25.84
CA ARG A 479 31.65 -11.33 -25.06
C ARG A 479 30.90 -12.68 -25.18
N LYS A 480 31.54 -13.76 -24.76
CA LYS A 480 30.86 -15.07 -24.64
C LYS A 480 30.33 -15.26 -23.25
N GLU A 481 29.13 -15.83 -23.16
CA GLU A 481 28.43 -16.16 -21.91
C GLU A 481 27.91 -17.60 -21.92
N SER A 482 27.75 -18.18 -20.73
CA SER A 482 27.28 -19.58 -20.59
C SER A 482 25.78 -19.69 -20.34
N TRP A 483 25.13 -18.61 -19.94
CA TRP A 483 23.70 -18.52 -19.64
C TRP A 483 23.23 -17.08 -19.75
N ILE A 484 21.91 -16.88 -19.76
CA ILE A 484 21.28 -15.57 -19.62
C ILE A 484 20.76 -15.46 -18.20
N ASN A 485 21.50 -14.78 -17.34
CA ASN A 485 21.15 -14.46 -15.96
C ASN A 485 21.83 -13.14 -15.58
N PHE A 486 21.28 -12.05 -16.12
CA PHE A 486 21.81 -10.71 -16.02
C PHE A 486 21.07 -9.95 -14.94
N GLU A 487 21.77 -9.57 -13.88
CA GLU A 487 21.21 -8.85 -12.72
C GLU A 487 22.35 -8.01 -12.09
N PRO A 488 22.77 -6.92 -12.74
CA PRO A 488 23.96 -6.15 -12.34
C PRO A 488 23.87 -5.56 -10.95
N ALA A 489 22.67 -5.21 -10.48
CA ALA A 489 22.47 -4.64 -9.16
C ALA A 489 22.88 -5.59 -8.01
N ASN A 490 22.89 -6.89 -8.27
CA ASN A 490 23.26 -7.93 -7.30
C ASN A 490 24.66 -8.53 -7.53
N GLN A 491 25.42 -7.98 -8.48
CA GLN A 491 26.75 -8.45 -8.83
C GLN A 491 27.81 -7.37 -8.57
N ALA A 492 29.06 -7.79 -8.45
CA ALA A 492 30.18 -6.84 -8.37
C ALA A 492 30.23 -5.97 -9.66
N PRO A 493 30.58 -4.68 -9.55
CA PRO A 493 30.67 -3.80 -10.71
C PRO A 493 31.53 -4.41 -11.83
N ASP A 494 30.95 -4.62 -13.00
CA ASP A 494 31.63 -5.12 -14.18
C ASP A 494 31.89 -3.93 -15.15
N PRO A 495 33.16 -3.49 -15.31
CA PRO A 495 33.50 -2.34 -16.17
C PRO A 495 33.22 -2.58 -17.66
N PHE A 496 32.96 -3.84 -18.04
CA PHE A 496 32.57 -4.19 -19.41
C PHE A 496 31.12 -3.79 -19.72
N LEU A 497 30.25 -3.77 -18.71
CA LEU A 497 28.83 -3.51 -18.90
C LEU A 497 28.58 -2.02 -19.16
N PRO A 498 27.71 -1.65 -20.11
CA PRO A 498 27.24 -0.29 -20.23
C PRO A 498 26.35 0.08 -19.03
N LYS A 499 26.26 1.37 -18.72
CA LYS A 499 25.26 1.87 -17.78
C LYS A 499 23.91 2.00 -18.50
N SER A 500 22.83 1.94 -17.76
CA SER A 500 21.51 2.25 -18.30
C SER A 500 21.46 3.69 -18.88
N PRO A 501 20.75 3.89 -20.01
CA PRO A 501 19.98 2.89 -20.75
C PRO A 501 20.87 1.94 -21.56
N LEU A 502 20.50 0.67 -21.56
CA LEU A 502 21.28 -0.35 -22.29
C LEU A 502 20.34 -1.35 -23.01
N SER A 503 20.92 -2.08 -23.98
CA SER A 503 20.25 -3.28 -24.52
C SER A 503 21.26 -4.38 -24.79
N VAL A 504 20.77 -5.62 -24.80
CA VAL A 504 21.61 -6.81 -24.98
C VAL A 504 20.96 -7.76 -25.97
N ARG A 505 21.74 -8.33 -26.85
CA ARG A 505 21.35 -9.43 -27.72
C ARG A 505 22.23 -10.64 -27.45
N TRP A 506 21.62 -11.76 -27.10
CA TRP A 506 22.27 -13.07 -27.01
C TRP A 506 21.90 -13.92 -28.21
N THR A 507 22.90 -14.53 -28.83
CA THR A 507 22.73 -15.49 -29.92
C THR A 507 23.59 -16.74 -29.67
N GLY A 508 23.01 -17.91 -29.98
CA GLY A 508 23.73 -19.16 -29.80
C GLY A 508 22.95 -20.39 -30.27
N LYS A 509 23.61 -21.53 -30.27
CA LYS A 509 22.99 -22.81 -30.59
C LYS A 509 22.53 -23.49 -29.31
N LEU A 510 21.22 -23.74 -29.21
CA LEU A 510 20.58 -24.48 -28.14
C LEU A 510 20.50 -25.96 -28.52
N LYS A 511 20.95 -26.84 -27.65
CA LYS A 511 20.92 -28.29 -27.86
C LYS A 511 20.21 -28.98 -26.69
N PRO A 512 18.90 -29.31 -26.83
CA PRO A 512 18.15 -30.02 -25.79
C PRO A 512 18.65 -31.46 -25.60
N THR A 513 18.62 -31.96 -24.37
CA THR A 513 18.99 -33.32 -23.99
C THR A 513 17.83 -34.32 -24.06
N VAL A 514 16.58 -33.80 -24.08
CA VAL A 514 15.34 -34.59 -24.06
C VAL A 514 14.41 -34.11 -25.16
N SER A 515 13.71 -35.03 -25.83
CA SER A 515 12.65 -34.66 -26.79
C SER A 515 11.33 -34.40 -26.08
N GLY A 516 10.64 -33.30 -26.40
CA GLY A 516 9.33 -33.00 -25.84
C GLY A 516 9.00 -31.50 -25.86
N ARG A 517 7.92 -31.12 -25.18
CA ARG A 517 7.47 -29.73 -25.10
C ARG A 517 8.22 -29.03 -23.97
N TYR A 518 9.07 -28.11 -24.35
CA TYR A 518 9.76 -27.18 -23.43
C TYR A 518 8.91 -25.93 -23.19
N THR A 519 8.92 -25.41 -21.98
CA THR A 519 8.36 -24.09 -21.68
C THR A 519 9.51 -23.17 -21.31
N PHE A 520 9.71 -22.11 -22.09
CA PHE A 520 10.66 -21.06 -21.80
C PHE A 520 9.99 -19.98 -20.96
N SER A 521 10.74 -19.42 -20.03
CA SER A 521 10.34 -18.25 -19.22
C SER A 521 11.44 -17.22 -19.26
N PHE A 522 11.10 -15.99 -19.67
CA PHE A 522 12.00 -14.86 -19.68
C PHE A 522 11.54 -13.83 -18.66
N THR A 523 12.30 -13.66 -17.59
CA THR A 523 12.07 -12.63 -16.58
C THR A 523 12.90 -11.41 -16.96
N SER A 524 12.29 -10.24 -17.09
CA SER A 524 12.97 -8.99 -17.43
C SER A 524 12.39 -7.80 -16.67
N ASP A 525 13.23 -6.81 -16.41
CA ASP A 525 12.83 -5.43 -16.13
C ASP A 525 13.03 -4.65 -17.44
N ASP A 526 12.01 -4.00 -17.93
CA ASP A 526 11.79 -3.54 -19.30
C ASP A 526 11.75 -4.69 -20.33
N GLY A 527 11.86 -4.36 -21.61
CA GLY A 527 11.43 -5.22 -22.70
C GLY A 527 12.32 -6.41 -23.00
N CYS A 528 11.72 -7.56 -23.31
CA CYS A 528 12.42 -8.76 -23.76
C CYS A 528 11.78 -9.42 -24.99
N ARG A 529 12.59 -10.20 -25.73
CA ARG A 529 12.17 -11.04 -26.86
C ARG A 529 12.95 -12.34 -26.85
N LEU A 530 12.27 -13.42 -27.25
CA LEU A 530 12.90 -14.73 -27.45
C LEU A 530 12.43 -15.35 -28.76
N SER A 531 13.37 -15.75 -29.62
CA SER A 531 13.07 -16.57 -30.78
C SER A 531 13.94 -17.84 -30.84
N ILE A 532 13.34 -18.93 -31.35
CA ILE A 532 14.00 -20.20 -31.64
C ILE A 532 13.80 -20.51 -33.12
N ASP A 533 14.88 -20.75 -33.88
CA ASP A 533 14.85 -20.96 -35.34
C ASP A 533 14.02 -19.88 -36.09
N ASN A 534 14.19 -18.61 -35.69
CA ASN A 534 13.46 -17.44 -36.18
C ASN A 534 11.95 -17.44 -35.86
N GLN A 535 11.43 -18.43 -35.15
CA GLN A 535 10.07 -18.36 -34.61
C GLN A 535 10.07 -17.51 -33.34
N MET A 536 9.35 -16.38 -33.34
CA MET A 536 9.13 -15.55 -32.15
C MET A 536 8.28 -16.32 -31.14
N LEU A 537 8.83 -16.60 -29.98
CA LEU A 537 8.13 -17.26 -28.86
C LEU A 537 7.63 -16.27 -27.83
N ILE A 538 8.44 -15.29 -27.47
CA ILE A 538 8.10 -14.23 -26.52
C ILE A 538 8.41 -12.90 -27.20
N ASP A 539 7.43 -11.99 -27.18
CA ASP A 539 7.57 -10.61 -27.65
C ASP A 539 6.91 -9.65 -26.65
N ALA A 540 7.67 -9.23 -25.66
CA ALA A 540 7.29 -8.26 -24.63
C ALA A 540 8.16 -6.99 -24.75
N TRP A 541 8.30 -6.42 -25.97
CA TRP A 541 9.18 -5.30 -26.26
C TRP A 541 8.54 -3.95 -25.93
N GLN A 542 8.24 -3.78 -24.65
CA GLN A 542 7.72 -2.53 -24.08
C GLN A 542 8.29 -2.32 -22.68
N ALA A 543 8.32 -1.07 -22.22
CA ALA A 543 8.79 -0.75 -20.87
C ALA A 543 7.80 -1.27 -19.83
N HIS A 544 8.29 -2.02 -18.85
CA HIS A 544 7.53 -2.56 -17.73
C HIS A 544 8.44 -2.83 -16.52
N ALA A 545 7.86 -2.87 -15.34
CA ALA A 545 8.56 -3.38 -14.16
C ALA A 545 8.83 -4.89 -14.31
N VAL A 546 9.69 -5.44 -13.43
CA VAL A 546 10.05 -6.88 -13.49
C VAL A 546 8.84 -7.77 -13.71
N SER A 547 8.80 -8.44 -14.84
CA SER A 547 7.77 -9.42 -15.22
C SER A 547 8.38 -10.71 -15.77
N THR A 548 7.57 -11.75 -15.91
CA THR A 548 7.99 -13.01 -16.50
C THR A 548 7.01 -13.44 -17.58
N ASP A 549 7.48 -13.51 -18.80
CA ASP A 549 6.75 -14.00 -19.96
C ASP A 549 7.15 -15.44 -20.28
N SER A 550 6.20 -16.27 -20.70
CA SER A 550 6.45 -17.69 -20.95
C SER A 550 5.77 -18.18 -22.24
N ALA A 551 6.48 -19.04 -22.94
CA ALA A 551 5.97 -19.70 -24.14
C ALA A 551 6.50 -21.14 -24.26
N SER A 552 5.77 -21.99 -24.98
CA SER A 552 6.15 -23.41 -25.13
C SER A 552 6.39 -23.77 -26.59
N ILE A 553 7.44 -24.58 -26.82
CA ILE A 553 7.79 -25.15 -28.11
C ILE A 553 8.18 -26.62 -27.97
N TYR A 554 7.95 -27.44 -29.00
CA TYR A 554 8.47 -28.81 -29.04
C TYR A 554 9.89 -28.83 -29.60
N LEU A 555 10.83 -29.43 -28.84
CA LEU A 555 12.22 -29.60 -29.23
C LEU A 555 12.62 -31.09 -29.22
N GLU A 556 13.55 -31.48 -30.10
CA GLU A 556 14.07 -32.81 -30.26
C GLU A 556 15.46 -32.96 -29.60
N ALA A 557 15.64 -34.02 -28.82
CA ALA A 557 16.92 -34.31 -28.17
C ALA A 557 18.08 -34.37 -29.16
N GLY A 558 19.17 -33.70 -28.85
CA GLY A 558 20.42 -33.69 -29.63
C GLY A 558 20.39 -32.82 -30.89
N LYS A 559 19.22 -32.28 -31.30
CA LYS A 559 19.11 -31.33 -32.43
C LYS A 559 19.53 -29.95 -31.99
N GLU A 560 20.21 -29.23 -32.87
CA GLU A 560 20.64 -27.84 -32.64
C GLU A 560 19.58 -26.88 -33.16
N TYR A 561 19.26 -25.86 -32.36
CA TYR A 561 18.28 -24.79 -32.64
C TYR A 561 18.97 -23.44 -32.50
N GLN A 562 18.71 -22.50 -33.38
CA GLN A 562 19.20 -21.13 -33.25
C GLN A 562 18.39 -20.37 -32.21
N LEU A 563 19.02 -20.02 -31.10
CA LEU A 563 18.40 -19.15 -30.08
C LEU A 563 18.85 -17.70 -30.32
N LYS A 564 17.89 -16.78 -30.28
CA LYS A 564 18.12 -15.34 -30.18
C LYS A 564 17.24 -14.79 -29.06
N ALA A 565 17.86 -14.19 -28.05
CA ALA A 565 17.22 -13.45 -26.98
C ALA A 565 17.64 -11.98 -27.02
N GLU A 566 16.71 -11.08 -26.85
CA GLU A 566 16.95 -9.63 -26.85
C GLU A 566 16.32 -9.02 -25.61
N TYR A 567 16.97 -7.99 -25.07
CA TYR A 567 16.58 -7.32 -23.85
C TYR A 567 16.97 -5.86 -23.89
N TYR A 568 16.19 -4.96 -23.27
CA TYR A 568 16.63 -3.62 -22.96
C TYR A 568 16.22 -3.19 -21.57
N ASP A 569 17.02 -2.30 -20.97
CA ASP A 569 16.75 -1.57 -19.74
C ASP A 569 16.83 -0.06 -19.98
N ASN A 570 15.83 0.66 -19.48
CA ASN A 570 15.71 2.11 -19.68
C ASN A 570 16.09 2.91 -18.42
N ARG A 571 16.20 2.27 -17.24
CA ARG A 571 16.39 2.92 -15.94
C ARG A 571 17.11 2.03 -14.94
N ASP A 572 18.38 2.04 -14.80
CA ASP A 572 19.21 1.57 -13.67
C ASP A 572 18.82 0.28 -12.87
N TYR A 573 17.87 -0.55 -13.31
CA TYR A 573 17.41 -1.77 -12.62
C TYR A 573 17.38 -3.00 -13.53
N ALA A 574 18.44 -3.19 -14.29
CA ALA A 574 18.53 -4.21 -15.34
C ALA A 574 18.40 -5.63 -14.79
N ILE A 575 17.38 -6.35 -15.24
CA ILE A 575 17.16 -7.78 -14.98
C ILE A 575 16.81 -8.49 -16.28
N ALA A 576 17.58 -9.55 -16.64
CA ALA A 576 17.24 -10.44 -17.72
C ALA A 576 17.62 -11.88 -17.35
N LYS A 577 16.61 -12.76 -17.19
CA LYS A 577 16.82 -14.15 -16.77
C LYS A 577 16.03 -15.10 -17.65
N LEU A 578 16.74 -15.96 -18.41
CA LEU A 578 16.12 -16.96 -19.26
C LEU A 578 16.20 -18.34 -18.64
N GLN A 579 15.05 -18.93 -18.41
CA GLN A 579 14.86 -20.26 -17.83
C GLN A 579 14.05 -21.13 -18.78
N TRP A 580 14.10 -22.41 -18.60
CA TRP A 580 13.21 -23.36 -19.24
C TRP A 580 12.72 -24.46 -18.31
N LYS A 581 11.61 -25.07 -18.69
CA LYS A 581 11.12 -26.32 -18.11
C LYS A 581 11.36 -27.44 -19.08
N VAL A 582 12.16 -28.41 -18.66
CA VAL A 582 12.48 -29.61 -19.44
C VAL A 582 11.32 -30.60 -19.39
N PRO A 583 10.94 -31.27 -20.52
CA PRO A 583 9.92 -32.31 -20.53
C PRO A 583 10.25 -33.44 -19.58
N GLN A 584 9.31 -33.86 -18.75
CA GLN A 584 9.50 -34.98 -17.81
C GLN A 584 9.28 -36.32 -18.52
N ILE A 585 10.24 -37.25 -18.39
CA ILE A 585 10.14 -38.61 -18.91
C ILE A 585 9.86 -39.57 -17.75
N GLY A 586 8.68 -40.21 -17.69
CA GLY A 586 8.39 -41.28 -16.75
C GLY A 586 6.92 -41.39 -16.33
N LYS A 587 6.52 -42.54 -15.79
CA LYS A 587 5.19 -42.79 -15.19
C LYS A 587 5.13 -42.32 -13.73
N ALA A 588 5.60 -41.09 -13.41
CA ALA A 588 5.36 -40.51 -12.10
C ALA A 588 3.88 -40.22 -11.91
N THR A 589 3.31 -40.53 -10.77
CA THR A 589 1.98 -40.04 -10.43
C THR A 589 2.03 -38.51 -10.34
N ARG A 590 0.92 -37.81 -10.66
CA ARG A 590 0.87 -36.35 -10.52
C ARG A 590 1.34 -35.84 -9.15
N LEU A 591 1.06 -36.64 -8.11
CA LEU A 591 1.49 -36.27 -6.75
C LEU A 591 3.01 -36.41 -6.54
N ASP A 592 3.68 -37.33 -7.27
CA ASP A 592 5.13 -37.50 -7.17
C ASP A 592 5.90 -36.30 -7.79
N LEU A 593 5.24 -35.50 -8.66
CA LEU A 593 5.80 -34.24 -9.18
C LEU A 593 6.06 -33.22 -8.08
N TYR A 594 5.33 -33.31 -6.97
CA TYR A 594 5.48 -32.43 -5.81
C TYR A 594 6.47 -32.95 -4.76
N GLY A 595 7.19 -34.05 -5.07
CA GLY A 595 8.31 -34.57 -4.28
C GLY A 595 7.97 -34.78 -2.81
N GLU A 596 8.79 -34.18 -1.92
CA GLU A 596 8.65 -34.34 -0.46
C GLU A 596 7.29 -33.83 0.06
N ALA A 597 6.67 -32.85 -0.59
CA ALA A 597 5.35 -32.36 -0.19
C ALA A 597 4.28 -33.44 -0.39
N GLY A 598 4.29 -34.14 -1.54
CA GLY A 598 3.40 -35.27 -1.79
C GLY A 598 3.61 -36.40 -0.81
N LYS A 599 4.87 -36.71 -0.44
CA LYS A 599 5.20 -37.71 0.58
C LYS A 599 4.68 -37.31 1.97
N ALA A 600 4.93 -36.06 2.40
CA ALA A 600 4.47 -35.59 3.70
C ALA A 600 2.94 -35.69 3.84
N VAL A 601 2.18 -35.36 2.79
CA VAL A 601 0.72 -35.47 2.75
C VAL A 601 0.24 -36.94 2.96
N ARG A 602 0.92 -37.92 2.35
CA ARG A 602 0.56 -39.34 2.53
C ARG A 602 0.84 -39.87 3.95
N GLU A 603 1.89 -39.35 4.59
CA GLU A 603 2.36 -39.84 5.89
C GLU A 603 1.68 -39.18 7.09
N CYS A 604 1.03 -38.03 6.92
CA CYS A 604 0.46 -37.26 8.03
C CYS A 604 -1.06 -37.36 8.11
N GLU A 605 -1.57 -37.34 9.35
CA GLU A 605 -3.00 -37.39 9.64
C GLU A 605 -3.76 -36.14 9.19
N THR A 606 -3.13 -34.98 9.33
CA THR A 606 -3.69 -33.68 8.99
C THR A 606 -2.71 -32.92 8.12
N VAL A 607 -3.24 -32.19 7.15
CA VAL A 607 -2.47 -31.31 6.26
C VAL A 607 -2.84 -29.86 6.52
N VAL A 608 -1.86 -29.01 6.78
CA VAL A 608 -1.98 -27.57 6.74
C VAL A 608 -1.30 -27.08 5.45
N ALA A 609 -2.12 -26.70 4.47
CA ALA A 609 -1.66 -26.22 3.17
C ALA A 609 -1.66 -24.68 3.16
N VAL A 610 -0.48 -24.08 3.16
CA VAL A 610 -0.30 -22.63 3.18
C VAL A 610 -0.12 -22.12 1.76
N MET A 611 -1.24 -21.70 1.17
CA MET A 611 -1.37 -21.31 -0.22
C MET A 611 -1.54 -19.79 -0.35
N GLY A 612 -1.46 -19.25 -1.54
CA GLY A 612 -1.73 -17.85 -1.78
C GLY A 612 -0.89 -17.24 -2.89
N ILE A 613 -0.79 -15.95 -2.85
CA ILE A 613 -0.01 -15.14 -3.78
C ILE A 613 0.99 -14.28 -3.00
N ASN A 614 1.79 -13.50 -3.70
CA ASN A 614 2.82 -12.66 -3.10
C ASN A 614 3.11 -11.45 -4.01
N LYS A 615 4.09 -10.63 -3.65
CA LYS A 615 4.48 -9.44 -4.41
C LYS A 615 4.98 -9.70 -5.84
N SER A 616 5.19 -10.94 -6.27
CA SER A 616 5.47 -11.24 -7.67
C SER A 616 4.20 -11.29 -8.54
N ILE A 617 3.02 -11.28 -7.91
CA ILE A 617 1.71 -11.38 -8.57
C ILE A 617 0.88 -10.10 -8.39
N GLU A 618 0.96 -9.49 -7.20
CA GLU A 618 0.23 -8.27 -6.88
C GLU A 618 1.13 -7.27 -6.17
N ARG A 619 1.30 -6.09 -6.75
CA ARG A 619 2.13 -4.99 -6.21
C ARG A 619 1.92 -3.72 -7.02
N GLU A 620 2.62 -2.65 -6.64
CA GLU A 620 2.76 -1.47 -7.48
C GLU A 620 3.38 -1.82 -8.84
N GLY A 621 2.82 -1.23 -9.90
CA GLY A 621 3.20 -1.47 -11.28
C GLY A 621 2.69 -2.79 -11.88
N GLN A 622 1.91 -3.57 -11.16
CA GLN A 622 1.44 -4.88 -11.63
C GLN A 622 0.02 -5.21 -11.18
N ASP A 623 -0.92 -5.17 -12.11
CA ASP A 623 -2.29 -5.65 -11.94
C ASP A 623 -2.38 -7.17 -12.18
N ARG A 624 -3.45 -7.76 -11.66
CA ARG A 624 -3.78 -9.18 -11.84
C ARG A 624 -4.70 -9.36 -13.05
N TYR A 625 -4.37 -10.31 -13.92
CA TYR A 625 -5.25 -10.71 -15.03
C TYR A 625 -6.38 -11.66 -14.59
N ASP A 626 -6.13 -12.40 -13.50
CA ASP A 626 -7.02 -13.43 -12.97
C ASP A 626 -7.07 -13.29 -11.44
N ILE A 627 -8.19 -13.65 -10.85
CA ILE A 627 -8.40 -13.67 -9.41
C ILE A 627 -8.32 -15.06 -8.79
N GLN A 628 -7.95 -16.07 -9.56
CA GLN A 628 -7.76 -17.43 -9.07
C GLN A 628 -6.38 -17.58 -8.39
N LEU A 629 -6.23 -18.63 -7.58
CA LEU A 629 -4.89 -19.09 -7.19
C LEU A 629 -4.11 -19.53 -8.44
N PRO A 630 -2.77 -19.42 -8.43
CA PRO A 630 -1.93 -20.01 -9.47
C PRO A 630 -2.30 -21.47 -9.77
N ALA A 631 -2.24 -21.84 -11.04
CA ALA A 631 -2.73 -23.15 -11.53
C ALA A 631 -2.05 -24.33 -10.82
N ASP A 632 -0.75 -24.23 -10.57
CA ASP A 632 0.03 -25.26 -9.88
C ASP A 632 -0.41 -25.49 -8.43
N GLN A 633 -0.80 -24.43 -7.72
CA GLN A 633 -1.35 -24.53 -6.36
C GLN A 633 -2.75 -25.17 -6.37
N ARG A 634 -3.58 -24.81 -7.36
CA ARG A 634 -4.91 -25.42 -7.53
C ARG A 634 -4.82 -26.92 -7.82
N GLU A 635 -3.95 -27.30 -8.74
CA GLU A 635 -3.70 -28.71 -9.10
C GLU A 635 -3.16 -29.48 -7.90
N PHE A 636 -2.19 -28.94 -7.19
CA PHE A 636 -1.65 -29.55 -5.98
C PHE A 636 -2.74 -29.83 -4.95
N LEU A 637 -3.57 -28.84 -4.64
CA LEU A 637 -4.67 -29.03 -3.68
C LEU A 637 -5.64 -30.13 -4.12
N GLN A 638 -5.96 -30.19 -5.41
CA GLN A 638 -6.83 -31.25 -5.96
C GLN A 638 -6.20 -32.63 -5.86
N GLU A 639 -4.89 -32.75 -6.12
CA GLU A 639 -4.19 -34.02 -6.04
C GLU A 639 -4.03 -34.50 -4.58
N ILE A 640 -3.67 -33.60 -3.65
CA ILE A 640 -3.54 -33.99 -2.24
C ILE A 640 -4.89 -34.32 -1.60
N TYR A 641 -5.98 -33.68 -2.03
CA TYR A 641 -7.32 -33.97 -1.54
C TYR A 641 -7.78 -35.40 -1.85
N LYS A 642 -7.38 -35.95 -3.02
CA LYS A 642 -7.69 -37.34 -3.39
C LYS A 642 -7.04 -38.36 -2.45
N VAL A 643 -5.92 -37.98 -1.81
CA VAL A 643 -5.12 -38.85 -0.94
C VAL A 643 -5.41 -38.60 0.52
N ASN A 644 -5.55 -37.37 0.91
CA ASN A 644 -5.81 -36.96 2.28
C ASN A 644 -6.81 -35.80 2.33
N PRO A 645 -8.10 -36.04 2.57
CA PRO A 645 -9.12 -34.99 2.62
C PRO A 645 -9.07 -34.16 3.91
N ASN A 646 -8.25 -34.54 4.91
CA ASN A 646 -8.09 -33.82 6.17
C ASN A 646 -7.21 -32.56 6.00
N ILE A 647 -7.57 -31.70 5.05
CA ILE A 647 -6.82 -30.50 4.72
C ILE A 647 -7.42 -29.27 5.42
N ILE A 648 -6.55 -28.43 5.93
CA ILE A 648 -6.83 -27.05 6.34
C ILE A 648 -6.04 -26.16 5.42
N VAL A 649 -6.69 -25.23 4.73
CA VAL A 649 -6.00 -24.25 3.90
C VAL A 649 -5.84 -22.95 4.69
N VAL A 650 -4.61 -22.43 4.70
CA VAL A 650 -4.28 -21.09 5.16
C VAL A 650 -3.90 -20.28 3.93
N LEU A 651 -4.72 -19.26 3.61
CA LEU A 651 -4.47 -18.34 2.51
C LEU A 651 -3.60 -17.18 2.98
N VAL A 652 -2.54 -16.92 2.22
CA VAL A 652 -1.67 -15.74 2.38
C VAL A 652 -1.76 -14.94 1.08
N ALA A 653 -2.53 -13.86 1.09
CA ALA A 653 -2.82 -13.03 -0.09
C ALA A 653 -3.31 -11.65 0.34
N GLY A 654 -2.95 -10.61 -0.38
CA GLY A 654 -3.36 -9.24 -0.07
C GLY A 654 -4.67 -8.81 -0.76
N SER A 655 -5.25 -9.62 -1.64
CA SER A 655 -6.50 -9.34 -2.34
C SER A 655 -7.43 -10.55 -2.36
N SER A 656 -8.67 -10.35 -2.83
CA SER A 656 -9.64 -11.43 -2.92
C SER A 656 -9.25 -12.49 -3.97
N LEU A 657 -9.61 -13.74 -3.70
CA LEU A 657 -9.34 -14.90 -4.53
C LEU A 657 -10.61 -15.66 -4.85
N ALA A 658 -10.80 -16.07 -6.11
CA ALA A 658 -11.87 -16.99 -6.53
C ALA A 658 -11.46 -18.42 -6.19
N ILE A 659 -11.84 -18.88 -4.99
CA ILE A 659 -11.48 -20.19 -4.45
C ILE A 659 -12.66 -21.18 -4.43
N ASN A 660 -13.50 -21.14 -5.44
CA ASN A 660 -14.77 -21.92 -5.50
C ASN A 660 -14.56 -23.42 -5.19
N TRP A 661 -13.58 -24.04 -5.85
CA TRP A 661 -13.31 -25.47 -5.62
C TRP A 661 -12.89 -25.74 -4.16
N MET A 662 -12.09 -24.85 -3.57
CA MET A 662 -11.68 -24.99 -2.16
C MET A 662 -12.86 -24.79 -1.22
N ASP A 663 -13.72 -23.82 -1.50
CA ASP A 663 -14.93 -23.62 -0.70
C ASP A 663 -15.84 -24.85 -0.77
N GLU A 664 -15.95 -25.49 -1.91
CA GLU A 664 -16.76 -26.71 -2.06
C GLU A 664 -16.16 -27.91 -1.31
N HIS A 665 -14.86 -28.16 -1.42
CA HIS A 665 -14.21 -29.43 -1.04
C HIS A 665 -13.43 -29.37 0.29
N ILE A 666 -12.74 -28.26 0.58
CA ILE A 666 -11.88 -28.17 1.77
C ILE A 666 -12.69 -27.88 3.02
N PRO A 667 -12.52 -28.65 4.10
CA PRO A 667 -13.36 -28.52 5.29
C PRO A 667 -13.08 -27.28 6.15
N ALA A 668 -11.87 -26.69 6.09
CA ALA A 668 -11.52 -25.49 6.82
C ALA A 668 -10.59 -24.58 6.01
N ILE A 669 -10.94 -23.28 5.94
CA ILE A 669 -10.20 -22.25 5.22
C ILE A 669 -10.03 -21.04 6.11
N VAL A 670 -8.78 -20.61 6.28
CA VAL A 670 -8.38 -19.41 7.05
C VAL A 670 -7.69 -18.45 6.11
N ASN A 671 -8.09 -17.19 6.10
CA ASN A 671 -7.38 -16.13 5.39
C ASN A 671 -6.53 -15.34 6.37
N ALA A 672 -5.23 -15.34 6.18
CA ALA A 672 -4.26 -14.68 7.05
C ALA A 672 -3.75 -13.35 6.47
N TRP A 673 -4.11 -12.99 5.24
CA TRP A 673 -3.60 -11.82 4.51
C TRP A 673 -2.06 -11.89 4.37
N TYR A 674 -1.36 -10.76 4.43
CA TYR A 674 0.06 -10.66 4.73
C TYR A 674 0.19 -10.29 6.22
N PRO A 675 0.39 -11.28 7.12
CA PRO A 675 0.06 -11.12 8.54
C PRO A 675 1.17 -10.50 9.40
N GLY A 676 2.23 -9.94 8.79
CA GLY A 676 3.35 -9.32 9.49
C GLY A 676 4.29 -10.31 10.19
N GLU A 677 5.22 -9.77 10.97
CA GLU A 677 6.31 -10.56 11.57
C GLU A 677 5.85 -11.58 12.64
N GLN A 678 4.67 -11.36 13.27
CA GLN A 678 4.07 -12.27 14.25
C GLN A 678 2.98 -13.18 13.62
N GLY A 679 2.88 -13.18 12.30
CA GLY A 679 1.81 -13.88 11.59
C GLY A 679 1.75 -15.37 11.85
N GLY A 680 2.91 -16.05 11.92
CA GLY A 680 2.95 -17.49 12.20
C GLY A 680 2.46 -17.85 13.59
N THR A 681 2.78 -17.04 14.61
CA THR A 681 2.25 -17.20 15.97
C THR A 681 0.72 -17.06 15.96
N ALA A 682 0.21 -15.99 15.36
CA ALA A 682 -1.23 -15.71 15.31
C ALA A 682 -2.02 -16.81 14.57
N VAL A 683 -1.51 -17.27 13.42
CA VAL A 683 -2.13 -18.37 12.67
C VAL A 683 -2.16 -19.65 13.50
N ALA A 684 -1.06 -20.00 14.16
CA ALA A 684 -1.02 -21.19 15.01
C ALA A 684 -2.03 -21.10 16.15
N GLU A 685 -2.14 -19.96 16.83
CA GLU A 685 -3.12 -19.75 17.90
C GLU A 685 -4.57 -19.87 17.42
N VAL A 686 -4.86 -19.40 16.21
CA VAL A 686 -6.17 -19.61 15.58
C VAL A 686 -6.37 -21.10 15.27
N LEU A 687 -5.41 -21.76 14.63
CA LEU A 687 -5.56 -23.18 14.26
C LEU A 687 -5.79 -24.08 15.47
N PHE A 688 -5.18 -23.79 16.61
CA PHE A 688 -5.31 -24.58 17.85
C PHE A 688 -6.32 -24.03 18.87
N GLY A 689 -6.94 -22.87 18.55
CA GLY A 689 -8.02 -22.28 19.36
C GLY A 689 -7.57 -21.54 20.62
N ASP A 690 -6.31 -21.16 20.70
CA ASP A 690 -5.80 -20.25 21.75
C ASP A 690 -6.33 -18.83 21.51
N TYR A 691 -6.59 -18.48 20.24
CA TYR A 691 -7.31 -17.28 19.83
C TYR A 691 -8.57 -17.65 19.03
N ASN A 692 -9.69 -17.03 19.34
CA ASN A 692 -10.95 -17.19 18.61
C ASN A 692 -11.02 -16.13 17.49
N PRO A 693 -10.97 -16.51 16.20
CA PRO A 693 -10.93 -15.57 15.10
C PRO A 693 -12.19 -14.70 15.06
N ALA A 694 -11.99 -13.43 14.75
CA ALA A 694 -13.05 -12.45 14.61
C ALA A 694 -12.76 -11.39 13.54
N GLY A 695 -11.79 -11.62 12.68
CA GLY A 695 -11.54 -10.80 11.49
C GLY A 695 -12.74 -10.84 10.53
N ARG A 696 -12.94 -9.77 9.79
CA ARG A 696 -14.00 -9.63 8.79
C ARG A 696 -13.42 -9.15 7.47
N LEU A 697 -13.91 -9.68 6.34
CA LEU A 697 -13.47 -9.30 5.02
C LEU A 697 -13.75 -7.81 4.74
N PRO A 698 -12.74 -7.00 4.40
CA PRO A 698 -12.95 -5.62 3.92
C PRO A 698 -13.22 -5.56 2.41
N LEU A 699 -13.36 -6.73 1.76
CA LEU A 699 -13.55 -6.93 0.32
C LEU A 699 -14.62 -7.97 0.07
N THR A 700 -15.35 -7.81 -1.04
CA THR A 700 -16.18 -8.86 -1.62
C THR A 700 -15.30 -9.89 -2.33
N TYR A 701 -15.51 -11.18 -2.06
CA TYR A 701 -14.89 -12.30 -2.77
C TYR A 701 -15.83 -12.76 -3.87
N TYR A 702 -15.48 -12.48 -5.11
CA TYR A 702 -16.25 -12.88 -6.28
C TYR A 702 -15.95 -14.33 -6.67
N LYS A 703 -16.91 -15.00 -7.32
CA LYS A 703 -16.74 -16.36 -7.85
C LYS A 703 -15.95 -16.39 -9.15
N SER A 704 -16.06 -15.34 -9.96
CA SER A 704 -15.33 -15.15 -11.22
C SER A 704 -15.29 -13.65 -11.57
N LEU A 705 -14.60 -13.32 -12.65
CA LEU A 705 -14.60 -11.98 -13.25
C LEU A 705 -15.76 -11.77 -14.26
N ASP A 706 -16.51 -12.82 -14.63
CA ASP A 706 -17.47 -12.81 -15.74
C ASP A 706 -18.63 -11.84 -15.54
N GLU A 707 -19.02 -11.58 -14.29
CA GLU A 707 -20.11 -10.68 -13.95
C GLU A 707 -19.63 -9.25 -13.59
N LEU A 708 -18.31 -9.00 -13.64
CA LEU A 708 -17.75 -7.69 -13.35
C LEU A 708 -17.62 -6.85 -14.62
N PRO A 709 -17.81 -5.54 -14.53
CA PRO A 709 -17.51 -4.62 -15.63
C PRO A 709 -16.04 -4.70 -16.06
N PRO A 710 -15.70 -4.18 -17.27
CA PRO A 710 -14.31 -4.03 -17.69
C PRO A 710 -13.45 -3.32 -16.64
N PHE A 711 -12.17 -3.71 -16.51
CA PHE A 711 -11.30 -3.22 -15.43
C PHE A 711 -11.13 -1.69 -15.45
N ASP A 712 -11.05 -1.11 -16.63
CA ASP A 712 -10.91 0.32 -16.89
C ASP A 712 -12.23 1.12 -16.77
N ASP A 713 -13.37 0.44 -16.55
CA ASP A 713 -14.65 1.11 -16.28
C ASP A 713 -14.72 1.52 -14.80
N TYR A 714 -14.65 2.81 -14.54
CA TYR A 714 -14.67 3.37 -13.18
C TYR A 714 -16.07 3.64 -12.64
N ASP A 715 -17.13 3.39 -13.43
CA ASP A 715 -18.51 3.48 -12.97
C ASP A 715 -18.89 2.29 -12.07
N ILE A 716 -18.78 2.49 -10.75
CA ILE A 716 -19.08 1.45 -9.76
C ILE A 716 -20.56 1.00 -9.78
N THR A 717 -21.48 1.84 -10.27
CA THR A 717 -22.91 1.53 -10.29
C THR A 717 -23.26 0.42 -11.27
N LYS A 718 -22.34 0.08 -12.18
CA LYS A 718 -22.49 -1.03 -13.14
C LYS A 718 -22.28 -2.41 -12.51
N GLY A 719 -22.17 -2.51 -11.20
CA GLY A 719 -22.16 -3.80 -10.51
C GLY A 719 -20.82 -4.12 -9.83
N ARG A 720 -20.15 -3.14 -9.21
CA ARG A 720 -18.97 -3.38 -8.38
C ARG A 720 -19.30 -3.27 -6.90
N THR A 721 -18.54 -3.97 -6.10
CA THR A 721 -18.61 -4.00 -4.64
C THR A 721 -19.95 -4.45 -4.08
N TYR A 722 -20.05 -4.71 -2.78
CA TYR A 722 -21.31 -5.07 -2.13
C TYR A 722 -22.40 -3.99 -2.27
N LYS A 723 -22.02 -2.76 -2.65
CA LYS A 723 -22.94 -1.63 -2.81
C LYS A 723 -23.82 -1.79 -4.06
N TYR A 724 -23.28 -2.35 -5.15
CA TYR A 724 -23.97 -2.39 -6.44
C TYR A 724 -23.98 -3.77 -7.11
N PHE A 725 -23.12 -4.71 -6.69
CA PHE A 725 -23.09 -6.06 -7.26
C PHE A 725 -24.32 -6.86 -6.82
N LYS A 726 -25.09 -7.35 -7.81
CA LYS A 726 -26.34 -8.09 -7.60
C LYS A 726 -26.17 -9.60 -7.72
N GLY A 727 -25.03 -10.04 -8.27
CA GLY A 727 -24.71 -11.44 -8.47
C GLY A 727 -24.45 -12.20 -7.17
N ASP A 728 -24.18 -13.48 -7.30
CA ASP A 728 -23.86 -14.35 -6.18
C ASP A 728 -22.34 -14.32 -5.91
N VAL A 729 -21.97 -13.97 -4.70
CA VAL A 729 -20.56 -13.86 -4.28
C VAL A 729 -20.11 -15.10 -3.52
N LEU A 730 -18.82 -15.39 -3.56
CA LEU A 730 -18.24 -16.47 -2.78
C LEU A 730 -18.29 -16.15 -1.28
N TYR A 731 -17.77 -14.98 -0.90
CA TYR A 731 -17.91 -14.44 0.45
C TYR A 731 -18.25 -12.94 0.38
N PRO A 732 -19.28 -12.49 1.12
CA PRO A 732 -19.69 -11.09 1.07
C PRO A 732 -18.76 -10.18 1.89
N PHE A 733 -18.75 -8.90 1.57
CA PHE A 733 -18.13 -7.85 2.40
C PHE A 733 -18.61 -7.96 3.87
N GLY A 734 -17.69 -7.83 4.80
CA GLY A 734 -17.95 -7.95 6.24
C GLY A 734 -18.00 -9.39 6.76
N TYR A 735 -17.84 -10.40 5.91
CA TYR A 735 -17.94 -11.82 6.30
C TYR A 735 -16.73 -12.30 7.09
N GLY A 736 -16.98 -13.19 8.03
CA GLY A 736 -16.00 -13.95 8.80
C GLY A 736 -16.67 -14.78 9.87
N LEU A 737 -16.18 -15.99 10.09
CA LEU A 737 -16.69 -16.93 11.09
C LEU A 737 -15.95 -16.78 12.44
N SER A 738 -16.52 -17.35 13.48
CA SER A 738 -15.94 -17.46 14.81
C SER A 738 -16.11 -18.90 15.33
N TYR A 739 -15.32 -19.30 16.32
CA TYR A 739 -15.55 -20.54 17.08
C TYR A 739 -16.69 -20.41 18.08
N SER A 740 -17.30 -19.22 18.19
CA SER A 740 -18.50 -18.95 18.95
C SER A 740 -19.67 -18.58 18.04
N SER A 741 -20.87 -18.58 18.59
CA SER A 741 -22.09 -18.14 17.91
C SER A 741 -22.67 -16.93 18.65
N PHE A 742 -23.22 -15.98 17.87
CA PHE A 742 -23.80 -14.77 18.45
C PHE A 742 -25.23 -14.59 17.97
N THR A 743 -26.09 -14.09 18.90
CA THR A 743 -27.46 -13.72 18.58
C THR A 743 -27.71 -12.25 18.81
N TYR A 744 -28.52 -11.68 17.94
CA TYR A 744 -28.91 -10.27 17.93
C TYR A 744 -30.41 -10.17 18.27
N SER A 745 -30.80 -9.24 19.14
CA SER A 745 -32.22 -9.00 19.52
C SER A 745 -32.42 -7.54 19.95
N ASP A 746 -33.68 -7.18 20.21
CA ASP A 746 -34.09 -5.93 20.86
C ASP A 746 -33.58 -4.67 20.13
N LEU A 747 -33.70 -4.64 18.79
CA LEU A 747 -33.34 -3.48 18.00
C LEU A 747 -34.21 -2.28 18.36
N GLN A 748 -33.57 -1.17 18.65
CA GLN A 748 -34.18 0.14 18.84
C GLN A 748 -33.40 1.17 18.06
N VAL A 749 -34.09 2.01 17.30
CA VAL A 749 -33.52 3.12 16.59
C VAL A 749 -34.15 4.39 17.08
N LYS A 750 -33.34 5.36 17.49
CA LYS A 750 -33.78 6.68 17.96
C LYS A 750 -33.24 7.77 17.09
N ASP A 751 -34.12 8.58 16.58
CA ASP A 751 -33.76 9.82 15.89
C ASP A 751 -33.38 10.89 16.94
N GLY A 752 -32.19 11.48 16.79
CA GLY A 752 -31.66 12.53 17.65
C GLY A 752 -31.20 13.74 16.82
N VAL A 753 -30.80 14.78 17.51
CA VAL A 753 -30.23 15.99 16.85
C VAL A 753 -28.85 15.65 16.31
N GLY A 754 -28.73 15.70 14.97
CA GLY A 754 -27.46 15.41 14.26
C GLY A 754 -27.02 13.95 14.20
N GLU A 755 -27.64 13.05 14.95
CA GLU A 755 -27.28 11.61 14.96
C GLU A 755 -28.52 10.71 15.05
N VAL A 756 -28.39 9.50 14.49
CA VAL A 756 -29.32 8.39 14.68
C VAL A 756 -28.65 7.35 15.57
N THR A 757 -29.23 7.02 16.70
CA THR A 757 -28.70 6.00 17.61
C THR A 757 -29.35 4.65 17.34
N VAL A 758 -28.53 3.69 16.90
CA VAL A 758 -28.93 2.28 16.68
C VAL A 758 -28.48 1.47 17.88
N SER A 759 -29.40 0.86 18.61
CA SER A 759 -29.05 0.04 19.75
C SER A 759 -29.76 -1.32 19.71
N PHE A 760 -29.06 -2.37 20.11
CA PHE A 760 -29.54 -3.75 20.09
C PHE A 760 -28.83 -4.57 21.17
N ARG A 761 -29.37 -5.75 21.47
CA ARG A 761 -28.73 -6.71 22.36
C ARG A 761 -27.93 -7.72 21.57
N LEU A 762 -26.66 -7.90 21.94
CA LEU A 762 -25.75 -8.90 21.38
C LEU A 762 -25.40 -9.93 22.47
N LYS A 763 -25.53 -11.23 22.17
CA LYS A 763 -25.23 -12.32 23.11
C LYS A 763 -24.33 -13.35 22.48
N ASN A 764 -23.27 -13.73 23.18
CA ASN A 764 -22.45 -14.89 22.82
C ASN A 764 -23.18 -16.15 23.34
N THR A 765 -23.68 -16.98 22.42
CA THR A 765 -24.34 -18.26 22.71
C THR A 765 -23.42 -19.45 22.60
N GLY A 766 -22.17 -19.23 22.19
CA GLY A 766 -21.15 -20.26 22.06
C GLY A 766 -20.47 -20.59 23.41
N LYS A 767 -19.60 -21.60 23.36
CA LYS A 767 -18.86 -22.10 24.53
C LYS A 767 -17.52 -21.42 24.79
N ARG A 768 -17.11 -20.51 23.91
CA ARG A 768 -15.81 -19.80 23.96
C ARG A 768 -16.04 -18.31 24.07
N ASN A 769 -15.13 -17.61 24.72
CA ASN A 769 -15.04 -16.16 24.59
C ASN A 769 -14.73 -15.80 23.15
N GLY A 770 -15.22 -14.68 22.67
CA GLY A 770 -14.93 -14.23 21.32
C GLY A 770 -15.48 -12.83 21.07
N ASP A 771 -14.94 -12.20 20.05
CA ASP A 771 -15.43 -10.90 19.59
C ASP A 771 -16.46 -11.10 18.48
N GLU A 772 -17.43 -10.23 18.45
CA GLU A 772 -18.32 -10.06 17.31
C GLU A 772 -18.15 -8.66 16.72
N VAL A 773 -18.14 -8.57 15.40
CA VAL A 773 -18.13 -7.29 14.68
C VAL A 773 -19.54 -7.00 14.20
N ALA A 774 -20.29 -6.26 15.00
CA ALA A 774 -21.63 -5.82 14.65
C ALA A 774 -21.55 -4.66 13.63
N GLN A 775 -22.27 -4.80 12.52
CA GLN A 775 -22.23 -3.91 11.37
C GLN A 775 -23.61 -3.30 11.15
N VAL A 776 -23.66 -1.99 10.93
CA VAL A 776 -24.90 -1.25 10.63
C VAL A 776 -24.84 -0.75 9.20
N TYR A 777 -25.75 -1.25 8.41
CA TYR A 777 -25.95 -0.82 7.01
C TYR A 777 -27.22 0.02 6.90
N VAL A 778 -27.20 0.97 6.00
CA VAL A 778 -28.34 1.85 5.71
C VAL A 778 -28.61 1.81 4.21
N ARG A 779 -29.90 1.69 3.86
CA ARG A 779 -30.39 2.05 2.53
C ARG A 779 -31.19 3.34 2.68
N ILE A 780 -30.74 4.38 2.00
CA ILE A 780 -31.45 5.65 1.94
C ILE A 780 -32.70 5.55 1.07
N PRO A 781 -33.69 6.45 1.19
CA PRO A 781 -34.82 6.54 0.27
C PRO A 781 -34.36 6.63 -1.18
N GLU A 782 -35.24 6.26 -2.12
CA GLU A 782 -34.96 6.44 -3.56
C GLU A 782 -34.72 7.92 -3.84
N THR A 783 -33.60 8.21 -4.52
CA THR A 783 -33.19 9.53 -4.97
C THR A 783 -32.93 9.49 -6.47
N GLU A 784 -32.58 10.63 -7.07
CA GLU A 784 -32.20 10.63 -8.47
C GLU A 784 -30.95 9.78 -8.74
N GLY A 785 -31.01 8.98 -9.81
CA GLY A 785 -29.96 8.06 -10.22
C GLY A 785 -29.99 6.71 -9.48
N ILE A 786 -28.92 5.96 -9.63
CA ILE A 786 -28.79 4.61 -9.04
C ILE A 786 -28.42 4.72 -7.58
N VAL A 787 -29.28 4.22 -6.70
CA VAL A 787 -29.06 4.16 -5.25
C VAL A 787 -28.36 2.85 -4.89
N PRO A 788 -27.36 2.86 -3.98
CA PRO A 788 -26.73 1.64 -3.50
C PRO A 788 -27.73 0.65 -2.89
N LEU A 789 -27.49 -0.65 -3.03
CA LEU A 789 -28.28 -1.69 -2.39
C LEU A 789 -28.32 -1.48 -0.86
N LYS A 790 -27.18 -1.10 -0.30
CA LYS A 790 -26.95 -0.66 1.10
C LYS A 790 -25.56 -0.09 1.25
N GLU A 791 -25.33 0.64 2.32
CA GLU A 791 -24.04 1.24 2.66
C GLU A 791 -23.71 1.00 4.13
N LEU A 792 -22.48 0.61 4.43
CA LEU A 792 -21.99 0.59 5.81
C LEU A 792 -21.93 2.03 6.34
N LYS A 793 -22.57 2.26 7.51
CA LYS A 793 -22.59 3.58 8.18
C LYS A 793 -22.17 3.50 9.64
N GLY A 794 -21.94 2.28 10.16
CA GLY A 794 -21.43 2.09 11.49
C GLY A 794 -21.02 0.64 11.76
N PHE A 795 -20.05 0.46 12.63
CA PHE A 795 -19.64 -0.86 13.10
C PHE A 795 -19.04 -0.77 14.49
N ARG A 796 -19.03 -1.92 15.18
CA ARG A 796 -18.36 -2.04 16.47
C ARG A 796 -17.88 -3.46 16.71
N ARG A 797 -16.61 -3.62 17.05
CA ARG A 797 -16.05 -4.87 17.55
C ARG A 797 -16.35 -4.99 19.05
N VAL A 798 -17.03 -6.07 19.45
CA VAL A 798 -17.56 -6.26 20.81
C VAL A 798 -17.02 -7.55 21.39
N PRO A 799 -16.11 -7.51 22.38
CA PRO A 799 -15.67 -8.71 23.09
C PRO A 799 -16.77 -9.21 24.04
N LEU A 800 -17.07 -10.51 23.99
CA LEU A 800 -18.08 -11.16 24.82
C LEU A 800 -17.56 -12.48 25.39
N LYS A 801 -17.70 -12.68 26.67
CA LYS A 801 -17.47 -13.97 27.30
C LYS A 801 -18.55 -14.97 26.87
N SER A 802 -18.28 -16.28 26.97
CA SER A 802 -19.27 -17.31 26.75
C SER A 802 -20.51 -17.06 27.63
N GLY A 803 -21.69 -17.04 27.03
CA GLY A 803 -22.96 -16.74 27.68
C GLY A 803 -23.25 -15.26 27.96
N GLU A 804 -22.26 -14.36 27.80
CA GLU A 804 -22.44 -12.93 28.07
C GLU A 804 -23.39 -12.29 27.06
N SER A 805 -24.22 -11.37 27.58
CA SER A 805 -25.13 -10.54 26.79
C SER A 805 -24.86 -9.07 27.09
N ARG A 806 -24.70 -8.25 26.03
CA ARG A 806 -24.42 -6.82 26.16
C ARG A 806 -25.35 -6.01 25.27
N ARG A 807 -25.79 -4.85 25.74
CA ARG A 807 -26.41 -3.84 24.88
C ARG A 807 -25.32 -3.11 24.12
N VAL A 808 -25.43 -3.09 22.82
CA VAL A 808 -24.51 -2.38 21.88
C VAL A 808 -25.25 -1.15 21.39
N GLU A 809 -24.53 -0.05 21.31
CA GLU A 809 -25.00 1.21 20.76
C GLU A 809 -24.02 1.68 19.69
N ILE A 810 -24.54 2.04 18.52
CA ILE A 810 -23.79 2.58 17.37
C ILE A 810 -24.50 3.87 16.94
N LYS A 811 -23.77 4.96 16.94
CA LYS A 811 -24.25 6.28 16.54
C LYS A 811 -23.90 6.52 15.07
N LEU A 812 -24.88 6.87 14.28
CA LEU A 812 -24.75 7.24 12.88
C LEU A 812 -24.90 8.76 12.78
N ASN A 813 -23.86 9.44 12.32
CA ASN A 813 -23.97 10.87 12.03
C ASN A 813 -24.92 11.08 10.83
N LYS A 814 -25.93 11.94 10.98
CA LYS A 814 -26.90 12.23 9.92
C LYS A 814 -26.24 12.79 8.65
N GLU A 815 -25.14 13.53 8.79
CA GLU A 815 -24.38 13.99 7.64
C GLU A 815 -23.79 12.85 6.79
N GLN A 816 -23.61 11.67 7.36
CA GLN A 816 -23.15 10.48 6.63
C GLN A 816 -24.30 9.72 5.93
N LEU A 817 -25.58 10.11 6.18
CA LEU A 817 -26.78 9.58 5.54
C LEU A 817 -27.22 10.41 4.32
N ARG A 818 -26.34 11.26 3.83
CA ARG A 818 -26.53 12.20 2.71
C ARG A 818 -26.19 11.54 1.36
N TYR A 819 -26.73 12.11 0.30
CA TYR A 819 -26.30 11.85 -1.09
C TYR A 819 -25.90 13.16 -1.77
N TRP A 820 -25.14 13.08 -2.85
CA TRP A 820 -24.82 14.26 -3.65
C TRP A 820 -25.94 14.59 -4.62
N ASP A 821 -26.58 15.71 -4.41
CA ASP A 821 -27.60 16.27 -5.29
C ASP A 821 -26.89 17.05 -6.41
N VAL A 822 -26.96 16.50 -7.63
CA VAL A 822 -26.24 17.07 -8.78
C VAL A 822 -26.80 18.42 -9.20
N GLU A 823 -28.13 18.62 -9.12
CA GLU A 823 -28.77 19.87 -9.50
C GLU A 823 -28.41 21.00 -8.53
N LYS A 824 -28.34 20.70 -7.22
CA LYS A 824 -27.99 21.69 -6.19
C LYS A 824 -26.47 21.85 -6.01
N GLY A 825 -25.66 20.93 -6.54
CA GLY A 825 -24.22 20.94 -6.34
C GLY A 825 -23.80 20.83 -4.85
N GLN A 826 -24.55 20.07 -4.03
CA GLN A 826 -24.30 19.93 -2.60
C GLN A 826 -24.81 18.60 -2.05
N PHE A 827 -24.30 18.21 -0.89
CA PHE A 827 -24.84 17.08 -0.14
C PHE A 827 -26.19 17.41 0.49
N VAL A 828 -27.14 16.47 0.38
CA VAL A 828 -28.50 16.57 0.94
C VAL A 828 -28.83 15.28 1.68
N VAL A 829 -29.38 15.38 2.87
CA VAL A 829 -30.04 14.24 3.54
C VAL A 829 -31.44 14.09 2.96
N PRO A 830 -31.77 12.99 2.27
CA PRO A 830 -33.10 12.82 1.68
C PRO A 830 -34.14 12.69 2.78
N LYS A 831 -35.36 13.16 2.51
CA LYS A 831 -36.51 12.91 3.40
C LYS A 831 -37.16 11.59 3.03
N GLY A 832 -37.61 10.84 4.04
CA GLY A 832 -38.38 9.61 3.83
C GLY A 832 -37.88 8.40 4.59
N ALA A 833 -38.21 7.23 4.10
CA ALA A 833 -38.00 5.94 4.75
C ALA A 833 -36.56 5.43 4.58
N PHE A 834 -35.80 5.42 5.67
CA PHE A 834 -34.45 4.83 5.75
C PHE A 834 -34.54 3.42 6.27
N ASN A 835 -34.03 2.43 5.55
CA ASN A 835 -33.94 1.06 6.05
C ASN A 835 -32.62 0.87 6.81
N ILE A 836 -32.72 0.67 8.11
CA ILE A 836 -31.59 0.43 9.02
C ILE A 836 -31.47 -1.08 9.24
N MET A 837 -30.32 -1.64 8.88
CA MET A 837 -30.02 -3.06 8.91
C MET A 837 -28.81 -3.32 9.83
N VAL A 838 -28.96 -4.27 10.76
CA VAL A 838 -27.88 -4.68 11.67
C VAL A 838 -27.54 -6.14 11.39
N GLY A 839 -26.28 -6.45 11.19
CA GLY A 839 -25.86 -7.80 10.84
C GLY A 839 -24.39 -8.11 11.12
N ALA A 840 -24.00 -9.32 10.73
CA ALA A 840 -22.63 -9.83 10.85
C ALA A 840 -21.84 -9.71 9.53
N SER A 841 -22.52 -9.37 8.43
CA SER A 841 -21.94 -9.05 7.13
C SER A 841 -22.96 -8.32 6.24
N SER A 842 -22.58 -7.88 5.06
CA SER A 842 -23.48 -7.24 4.09
C SER A 842 -24.61 -8.16 3.60
N LYS A 843 -24.45 -9.49 3.68
CA LYS A 843 -25.50 -10.48 3.36
C LYS A 843 -26.17 -11.09 4.61
N ASP A 844 -25.50 -11.17 5.73
CA ASP A 844 -26.01 -11.74 6.97
C ASP A 844 -26.64 -10.65 7.85
N ILE A 845 -27.82 -10.17 7.43
CA ILE A 845 -28.61 -9.18 8.19
C ILE A 845 -29.47 -9.92 9.21
N ARG A 846 -29.28 -9.57 10.49
CA ARG A 846 -29.94 -10.20 11.65
C ARG A 846 -31.14 -9.42 12.15
N LEU A 847 -31.10 -8.11 12.11
CA LEU A 847 -32.15 -7.21 12.53
C LEU A 847 -32.32 -6.09 11.51
N GLN A 848 -33.55 -5.62 11.32
CA GLN A 848 -33.81 -4.47 10.45
C GLN A 848 -35.05 -3.70 10.90
N THR A 849 -35.09 -2.43 10.60
CA THR A 849 -36.23 -1.55 10.83
C THR A 849 -36.19 -0.37 9.85
N VAL A 850 -37.34 0.27 9.69
CA VAL A 850 -37.45 1.49 8.87
C VAL A 850 -37.72 2.67 9.80
N ILE A 851 -37.08 3.79 9.53
CA ILE A 851 -37.31 5.08 10.20
C ILE A 851 -37.50 6.17 9.15
N ASP A 852 -38.34 7.14 9.44
CA ASP A 852 -38.50 8.34 8.63
C ASP A 852 -37.60 9.44 9.18
N LEU A 853 -36.75 10.03 8.33
CA LEU A 853 -35.84 11.16 8.68
C LEU A 853 -36.17 12.39 7.83
#